data_fc49f266f9a6d738a4ff6a870afc945c
#
_entry.id   fc49f266f9a6d738a4ff6a870afc945c
#
_cell.length_a   1.000
_cell.length_b   1.000
_cell.length_c   1.000
_cell.angle_alpha   90.00
_cell.angle_beta   90.00
_cell.angle_gamma   90.00
#
_symmetry.space_group_name_H-M   'P 1'
#
loop_
_entity.id
_entity.type
_entity.pdbx_description
1 polymer ?
#
loop_
_entity_poly.entity_id
_entity_poly.type
_entity_poly.pdbx_seq_one_letter_code
_entity_poly.pdbx_strand_id
1 'polypeptide(L)'
;MTRKAIFSMVVLTVMSVLPTFAWKGDIVMNTPNTSLVMYANEGGNLRFAYYGDKLSAAEVAQVKGSNMDLNQTAYPAFGQNDMLDLPAIQVLHNDGQWTLYPTVDNVSTTTEGNATVTTVTMTDKQYPVTLKVFYKAYSTVDMIETWMEISHREKKAITLKRYDSGHLVIPQGNLYMLHMHGNWNSETYPTCEPINPGLKIIRNSDGVRNAHNDAPEMMLSLDGKPKENSGRVIGAALCWSGNYELRVNNSSDNRYAHFYAGIDPQTGDYILEPKEVFTTPKLAFSFSKEGLSGVSRNFHRWARYEGWLHQGDQTRKILLNSWEGVYFDINEEGMFQMMEDIQSMGGELFVMDDGWFGDKYQRNDDVSTLGDWMVDKKKLPNGVASLVRKAKSLGIEFGIWIEPESANTKSEFFEKHPDWVLQEKNRDLKLGRGGTQMLLDLCNPKVQDFVFKVVDDLMTDNPEIYYIKWDANCALQNFGSNYLPANKQSHLYIEYHRGLINTLQRIRAKYPKLVIQCCSSGGGRVNYGLLPYFEEFWTSDNNDPYQRVFIQWGTSYFFPSNAMAQHIAHSPYWNTGRTTPIKYRTDVAMSGRLGMELQPRKMTDEEREQCRRAINDYKPLRELIQLGNLYRLISPYDDEGIASLMYTNDAKTKAVLFAYRVQYLYNMKTPRINLAGLDANKNYRLRELNVKVGSQPSPLNGKVFSGKLLKEQGLYLPLLKDYNSCVFELTEE
;
A
#
# COMPACT_ATOMS: atom_id res chain seq x y z
N MET A 1 80.09 -6.55 48.76
CA MET A 1 79.31 -7.22 47.68
C MET A 1 77.88 -7.29 48.07
N THR A 2 77.11 -6.32 47.65
CA THR A 2 75.73 -6.11 48.05
C THR A 2 74.77 -6.50 46.91
N ARG A 3 73.96 -7.52 47.17
CA ARG A 3 72.90 -7.93 46.26
C ARG A 3 71.68 -7.01 46.43
N LYS A 4 71.29 -6.27 45.37
CA LYS A 4 70.02 -5.53 45.30
C LYS A 4 68.90 -6.51 44.89
N ALA A 5 67.90 -6.67 45.74
CA ALA A 5 66.64 -7.33 45.41
C ALA A 5 65.71 -6.34 44.70
N ILE A 6 65.21 -6.68 43.51
CA ILE A 6 64.18 -5.94 42.78
C ILE A 6 62.83 -6.58 43.15
N PHE A 7 61.98 -5.81 43.84
CA PHE A 7 60.60 -6.14 44.10
C PHE A 7 59.77 -5.70 42.88
N SER A 8 59.24 -6.67 42.09
CA SER A 8 58.20 -6.35 41.06
C SER A 8 56.85 -6.31 41.73
N MET A 9 56.26 -5.13 41.75
CA MET A 9 54.88 -4.91 42.21
C MET A 9 53.94 -5.23 41.09
N VAL A 10 53.23 -6.37 41.18
CA VAL A 10 52.11 -6.71 40.28
C VAL A 10 50.89 -5.94 40.74
N VAL A 11 50.51 -4.92 39.97
CA VAL A 11 49.24 -4.22 40.19
C VAL A 11 48.12 -5.06 39.55
N LEU A 12 47.37 -5.78 40.35
CA LEU A 12 46.11 -6.41 39.93
C LEU A 12 45.07 -5.28 39.77
N THR A 13 44.78 -4.90 38.53
CA THR A 13 43.63 -4.09 38.24
C THR A 13 42.39 -4.97 38.32
N VAL A 14 41.69 -4.95 39.44
CA VAL A 14 40.35 -5.49 39.57
C VAL A 14 39.42 -4.60 38.79
N MET A 15 39.08 -4.98 37.58
CA MET A 15 37.94 -4.39 36.89
C MET A 15 36.68 -4.80 37.67
N SER A 16 36.16 -3.90 38.46
CA SER A 16 34.80 -4.03 39.01
C SER A 16 33.82 -3.98 37.88
N VAL A 17 33.30 -5.14 37.46
CA VAL A 17 32.09 -5.22 36.64
C VAL A 17 30.97 -4.72 37.54
N LEU A 18 30.61 -3.45 37.39
CA LEU A 18 29.36 -2.94 37.96
C LEU A 18 28.23 -3.78 37.39
N PRO A 19 27.33 -4.32 38.22
CA PRO A 19 26.15 -5.02 37.74
C PRO A 19 25.35 -4.00 36.89
N THR A 20 25.24 -4.24 35.60
CA THR A 20 24.30 -3.53 34.75
C THR A 20 22.92 -3.92 35.23
N PHE A 21 22.27 -3.00 35.96
CA PHE A 21 20.89 -3.16 36.34
C PHE A 21 20.09 -3.17 35.04
N ALA A 22 19.35 -4.26 34.79
CA ALA A 22 18.36 -4.31 33.71
C ALA A 22 17.42 -3.09 33.84
N TRP A 23 17.16 -2.42 32.74
CA TRP A 23 16.23 -1.31 32.72
C TRP A 23 14.88 -1.74 33.27
N LYS A 24 14.28 -0.91 34.13
CA LYS A 24 12.98 -1.18 34.75
C LYS A 24 12.07 0.03 34.53
N GLY A 25 10.90 -0.18 33.99
CA GLY A 25 9.93 0.89 33.79
C GLY A 25 8.78 0.45 32.89
N ASP A 26 7.80 1.32 32.80
CA ASP A 26 6.70 1.17 31.85
C ASP A 26 7.05 1.90 30.55
N ILE A 27 6.70 1.30 29.43
CA ILE A 27 6.88 1.85 28.08
C ILE A 27 5.48 2.10 27.56
N VAL A 28 5.07 3.37 27.50
CA VAL A 28 3.73 3.78 27.09
C VAL A 28 3.81 4.61 25.83
N MET A 29 3.18 4.15 24.80
CA MET A 29 3.08 4.84 23.51
C MET A 29 1.62 5.22 23.29
N ASN A 30 1.35 6.52 23.19
CA ASN A 30 0.01 7.08 23.05
C ASN A 30 -0.20 7.70 21.66
N THR A 31 -1.36 7.42 21.08
CA THR A 31 -1.94 8.17 19.97
C THR A 31 -3.10 9.06 20.49
N PRO A 32 -3.88 9.75 19.65
CA PRO A 32 -5.04 10.50 20.12
C PRO A 32 -6.01 9.69 20.97
N ASN A 33 -6.35 8.46 20.57
CA ASN A 33 -7.39 7.64 21.21
C ASN A 33 -6.92 6.25 21.63
N THR A 34 -5.64 5.88 21.44
CA THR A 34 -5.14 4.55 21.78
C THR A 34 -3.88 4.58 22.63
N SER A 35 -3.62 3.51 23.37
CA SER A 35 -2.38 3.26 24.11
C SER A 35 -1.84 1.87 23.80
N LEU A 36 -0.52 1.79 23.57
CA LEU A 36 0.26 0.56 23.60
C LEU A 36 1.13 0.57 24.85
N VAL A 37 0.99 -0.43 25.71
CA VAL A 37 1.72 -0.53 26.98
C VAL A 37 2.60 -1.77 26.97
N MET A 38 3.86 -1.57 27.26
CA MET A 38 4.88 -2.61 27.47
C MET A 38 5.68 -2.32 28.74
N TYR A 39 6.43 -3.29 29.21
CA TYR A 39 7.36 -3.14 30.34
C TYR A 39 8.48 -4.18 30.29
N ALA A 40 9.59 -3.94 30.98
CA ALA A 40 10.60 -4.96 31.24
C ALA A 40 10.26 -5.67 32.56
N ASN A 41 10.18 -7.01 32.54
CA ASN A 41 9.99 -7.79 33.76
C ASN A 41 11.27 -7.87 34.62
N GLU A 42 11.25 -8.57 35.74
CA GLU A 42 12.40 -8.71 36.66
C GLU A 42 13.64 -9.33 35.95
N GLY A 43 13.41 -10.25 35.00
CA GLY A 43 14.46 -10.85 34.17
C GLY A 43 14.96 -9.97 33.04
N GLY A 44 14.42 -8.78 32.86
CA GLY A 44 14.75 -7.85 31.77
C GLY A 44 14.04 -8.18 30.45
N ASN A 45 13.16 -9.16 30.39
CA ASN A 45 12.43 -9.49 29.16
C ASN A 45 11.37 -8.44 28.86
N LEU A 46 11.29 -7.99 27.62
CA LEU A 46 10.25 -7.06 27.15
C LEU A 46 8.90 -7.78 27.10
N ARG A 47 7.93 -7.23 27.84
CA ARG A 47 6.57 -7.80 27.95
C ARG A 47 5.55 -6.87 27.29
N PHE A 48 4.63 -7.45 26.54
CA PHE A 48 3.47 -6.79 25.96
C PHE A 48 2.31 -6.86 26.98
N ALA A 49 1.84 -5.72 27.44
CA ALA A 49 0.81 -5.64 28.46
C ALA A 49 -0.57 -5.30 27.90
N TYR A 50 -0.66 -4.34 26.99
CA TYR A 50 -1.95 -3.84 26.51
C TYR A 50 -1.83 -3.12 25.16
N TYR A 51 -2.83 -3.26 24.31
CA TYR A 51 -3.08 -2.39 23.16
C TYR A 51 -4.59 -2.22 22.96
N GLY A 52 -5.06 -0.98 22.91
CA GLY A 52 -6.48 -0.67 22.78
C GLY A 52 -6.78 0.81 23.04
N ASP A 53 -7.93 1.09 23.65
CA ASP A 53 -8.32 2.45 24.02
C ASP A 53 -7.25 3.16 24.85
N LYS A 54 -7.19 4.48 24.73
CA LYS A 54 -6.24 5.30 25.47
C LYS A 54 -6.47 5.18 26.98
N LEU A 55 -5.38 4.88 27.69
CA LEU A 55 -5.35 4.76 29.13
C LEU A 55 -4.75 6.02 29.78
N SER A 56 -5.28 6.41 30.92
CA SER A 56 -4.64 7.35 31.82
C SER A 56 -3.43 6.69 32.55
N ALA A 57 -2.54 7.49 33.09
CA ALA A 57 -1.40 6.96 33.87
C ALA A 57 -1.85 6.07 35.07
N ALA A 58 -2.98 6.38 35.69
CA ALA A 58 -3.55 5.57 36.77
C ALA A 58 -4.04 4.20 36.28
N GLU A 59 -4.66 4.15 35.09
CA GLU A 59 -5.13 2.91 34.48
C GLU A 59 -3.94 2.05 33.99
N VAL A 60 -2.90 2.66 33.41
CA VAL A 60 -1.65 1.94 33.06
C VAL A 60 -1.07 1.22 34.28
N ALA A 61 -1.03 1.89 35.45
CA ALA A 61 -0.53 1.31 36.68
C ALA A 61 -1.42 0.15 37.18
N GLN A 62 -2.71 0.13 36.82
CA GLN A 62 -3.63 -0.95 37.18
C GLN A 62 -3.54 -2.17 36.25
N VAL A 63 -3.08 -2.00 35.01
CA VAL A 63 -2.94 -3.10 34.05
C VAL A 63 -1.83 -4.06 34.49
N LYS A 64 -0.66 -3.53 34.78
CA LYS A 64 0.55 -4.31 35.05
C LYS A 64 0.39 -5.23 36.26
N GLY A 65 0.63 -6.52 36.06
CA GLY A 65 0.52 -7.55 37.12
C GLY A 65 -0.91 -7.89 37.50
N SER A 66 -1.93 -7.34 36.86
CA SER A 66 -3.34 -7.71 37.04
C SER A 66 -3.75 -8.81 36.05
N ASN A 67 -5.00 -9.26 36.14
CA ASN A 67 -5.58 -10.19 35.16
C ASN A 67 -5.87 -9.53 33.79
N MET A 68 -5.69 -8.22 33.64
CA MET A 68 -5.79 -7.47 32.41
C MET A 68 -4.44 -7.36 31.68
N ASP A 69 -3.33 -7.66 32.35
CA ASP A 69 -1.99 -7.70 31.78
C ASP A 69 -1.86 -8.93 30.89
N LEU A 70 -1.69 -8.74 29.60
CA LEU A 70 -1.47 -9.83 28.66
C LEU A 70 -0.20 -10.60 28.99
N ASN A 71 0.80 -9.92 29.55
CA ASN A 71 2.07 -10.48 30.04
C ASN A 71 2.73 -11.48 29.08
N GLN A 72 2.69 -11.18 27.76
CA GLN A 72 3.33 -11.98 26.73
C GLN A 72 4.65 -11.36 26.31
N THR A 73 5.60 -12.16 25.85
CA THR A 73 6.87 -11.64 25.30
C THR A 73 6.60 -10.79 24.09
N ALA A 74 7.06 -9.53 24.09
CA ALA A 74 6.76 -8.57 23.02
C ALA A 74 7.53 -8.86 21.71
N TYR A 75 8.69 -9.45 21.80
CA TYR A 75 9.50 -9.82 20.63
C TYR A 75 10.15 -11.19 20.91
N PRO A 76 9.42 -12.29 20.75
CA PRO A 76 9.94 -13.61 21.10
C PRO A 76 11.12 -13.97 20.21
N ALA A 77 12.27 -14.25 20.83
CA ALA A 77 13.45 -14.76 20.16
C ALA A 77 13.50 -16.29 20.27
N PHE A 78 14.13 -16.93 19.27
CA PHE A 78 14.25 -18.38 19.25
C PHE A 78 15.02 -18.90 20.49
N GLY A 79 14.42 -19.84 21.21
CA GLY A 79 14.96 -20.46 22.40
C GLY A 79 14.75 -19.69 23.71
N GLN A 80 14.22 -18.43 23.65
CA GLN A 80 14.00 -17.61 24.84
C GLN A 80 12.79 -18.05 25.66
N ASN A 81 11.74 -18.52 25.02
CA ASN A 81 10.47 -18.92 25.64
C ASN A 81 10.20 -20.42 25.42
N ASP A 82 9.03 -20.88 25.90
CA ASP A 82 8.55 -22.21 25.60
C ASP A 82 8.44 -22.45 24.09
N MET A 83 8.62 -23.71 23.67
CA MET A 83 8.62 -24.12 22.26
C MET A 83 7.28 -23.86 21.54
N LEU A 84 6.23 -23.49 22.26
CA LEU A 84 4.92 -23.13 21.69
C LEU A 84 4.88 -21.71 21.13
N ASP A 85 5.80 -20.84 21.54
CA ASP A 85 5.90 -19.48 21.03
C ASP A 85 6.69 -19.45 19.73
N LEU A 86 6.03 -19.00 18.66
CA LEU A 86 6.74 -18.78 17.40
C LEU A 86 7.71 -17.60 17.55
N PRO A 87 8.97 -17.73 17.09
CA PRO A 87 9.90 -16.61 17.19
C PRO A 87 9.57 -15.51 16.17
N ALA A 88 9.73 -14.25 16.61
CA ALA A 88 9.81 -13.08 15.74
C ALA A 88 11.22 -12.86 15.19
N ILE A 89 12.25 -13.35 15.94
CA ILE A 89 13.65 -13.31 15.50
C ILE A 89 14.33 -14.65 15.72
N GLN A 90 15.13 -15.06 14.74
CA GLN A 90 15.96 -16.26 14.80
C GLN A 90 17.31 -16.00 14.14
N VAL A 91 18.39 -16.24 14.86
CA VAL A 91 19.76 -16.00 14.44
C VAL A 91 20.54 -17.30 14.52
N LEU A 92 21.31 -17.61 13.46
CA LEU A 92 22.36 -18.60 13.51
C LEU A 92 23.69 -17.88 13.78
N HIS A 93 24.24 -18.08 14.97
CA HIS A 93 25.50 -17.47 15.42
C HIS A 93 26.69 -18.02 14.67
N ASN A 94 27.81 -17.31 14.71
CA ASN A 94 29.05 -17.74 14.00
C ASN A 94 29.65 -19.03 14.51
N ASP A 95 29.28 -19.54 15.67
CA ASP A 95 29.70 -20.79 16.29
C ASP A 95 28.71 -21.95 16.02
N GLY A 96 27.63 -21.70 15.26
CA GLY A 96 26.60 -22.66 14.90
C GLY A 96 25.47 -22.82 15.91
N GLN A 97 25.40 -21.99 16.99
CA GLN A 97 24.31 -22.00 17.94
C GLN A 97 23.15 -21.15 17.44
N TRP A 98 21.93 -21.38 17.99
CA TRP A 98 20.67 -20.80 17.45
C TRP A 98 19.93 -19.92 18.45
N THR A 99 20.26 -19.99 19.73
CA THR A 99 19.46 -19.34 20.79
C THR A 99 19.84 -17.87 20.95
N LEU A 100 18.85 -17.04 21.18
CA LEU A 100 19.02 -15.62 21.45
C LEU A 100 18.15 -15.23 22.64
N TYR A 101 18.72 -14.62 23.69
CA TYR A 101 18.02 -14.19 24.92
C TYR A 101 18.15 -12.69 25.12
N PRO A 102 17.45 -11.85 24.31
CA PRO A 102 17.58 -10.41 24.42
C PRO A 102 16.90 -9.89 25.71
N THR A 103 17.61 -9.05 26.43
CA THR A 103 17.11 -8.33 27.61
C THR A 103 17.20 -6.82 27.38
N VAL A 104 16.25 -6.07 27.95
CA VAL A 104 16.18 -4.61 27.79
C VAL A 104 17.33 -3.94 28.56
N ASP A 105 18.18 -3.24 27.84
CA ASP A 105 19.28 -2.45 28.40
C ASP A 105 18.89 -0.99 28.57
N ASN A 106 18.15 -0.43 27.60
CA ASN A 106 17.81 0.99 27.59
C ASN A 106 16.51 1.23 26.82
N VAL A 107 15.78 2.26 27.26
CA VAL A 107 14.63 2.82 26.56
C VAL A 107 14.84 4.32 26.45
N SER A 108 14.70 4.84 25.24
CA SER A 108 14.77 6.27 24.96
C SER A 108 13.60 6.72 24.11
N THR A 109 13.26 8.00 24.23
CA THR A 109 12.15 8.59 23.47
C THR A 109 12.61 9.89 22.84
N THR A 110 12.27 10.07 21.55
CA THR A 110 12.53 11.30 20.79
C THR A 110 11.25 11.77 20.10
N THR A 111 11.16 13.05 19.77
CA THR A 111 10.04 13.61 19.02
C THR A 111 10.48 13.86 17.57
N GLU A 112 9.69 13.38 16.60
CA GLU A 112 9.89 13.57 15.18
C GLU A 112 8.60 14.12 14.53
N GLY A 113 8.56 15.43 14.29
CA GLY A 113 7.35 16.09 13.77
C GLY A 113 6.13 15.86 14.67
N ASN A 114 5.11 15.24 14.13
CA ASN A 114 3.85 14.90 14.82
C ASN A 114 3.91 13.55 15.56
N ALA A 115 5.07 12.94 15.69
CA ALA A 115 5.19 11.61 16.26
C ALA A 115 6.23 11.56 17.40
N THR A 116 6.02 10.62 18.30
CA THR A 116 6.98 10.23 19.34
C THR A 116 7.59 8.88 18.95
N VAL A 117 8.91 8.80 18.88
CA VAL A 117 9.65 7.57 18.60
C VAL A 117 10.24 7.04 19.91
N THR A 118 9.76 5.88 20.33
CA THR A 118 10.31 5.12 21.46
C THR A 118 11.23 4.04 20.92
N THR A 119 12.48 4.03 21.39
CA THR A 119 13.51 3.04 21.03
C THR A 119 13.78 2.15 22.22
N VAL A 120 13.55 0.85 22.08
CA VAL A 120 13.88 -0.16 23.06
C VAL A 120 15.14 -0.89 22.59
N THR A 121 16.25 -0.69 23.30
CA THR A 121 17.51 -1.40 23.02
C THR A 121 17.61 -2.65 23.88
N MET A 122 17.79 -3.79 23.24
CA MET A 122 17.95 -5.09 23.89
C MET A 122 19.26 -5.74 23.45
N THR A 123 19.92 -6.44 24.36
CA THR A 123 21.16 -7.18 24.08
C THR A 123 21.09 -8.59 24.66
N ASP A 124 21.80 -9.50 24.03
CA ASP A 124 22.06 -10.83 24.60
C ASP A 124 23.35 -10.79 25.43
N LYS A 125 23.35 -11.42 26.59
CA LYS A 125 24.51 -11.45 27.51
C LYS A 125 25.63 -12.40 27.05
N GLN A 126 25.29 -13.38 26.23
CA GLN A 126 26.24 -14.43 25.78
C GLN A 126 26.80 -14.10 24.38
N TYR A 127 25.94 -13.55 23.52
CA TYR A 127 26.29 -13.18 22.15
C TYR A 127 26.23 -11.65 21.98
N PRO A 128 27.25 -11.03 21.38
CA PRO A 128 27.26 -9.58 21.21
C PRO A 128 26.32 -9.13 20.06
N VAL A 129 25.03 -9.51 20.20
CA VAL A 129 23.93 -9.11 19.30
C VAL A 129 23.12 -8.01 19.99
N THR A 130 22.84 -6.96 19.24
CA THR A 130 22.00 -5.83 19.69
C THR A 130 20.77 -5.73 18.81
N LEU A 131 19.60 -5.67 19.44
CA LEU A 131 18.33 -5.38 18.80
C LEU A 131 17.84 -4.01 19.26
N LYS A 132 17.52 -3.13 18.32
CA LYS A 132 16.80 -1.89 18.59
C LYS A 132 15.42 -1.99 17.98
N VAL A 133 14.39 -2.02 18.81
CA VAL A 133 13.00 -2.01 18.37
C VAL A 133 12.46 -0.59 18.52
N PHE A 134 11.93 -0.08 17.43
CA PHE A 134 11.38 1.27 17.36
C PHE A 134 9.86 1.22 17.32
N TYR A 135 9.24 2.15 18.03
CA TYR A 135 7.81 2.40 17.97
C TYR A 135 7.58 3.88 17.74
N LYS A 136 6.99 4.24 16.59
CA LYS A 136 6.65 5.62 16.24
C LYS A 136 5.13 5.81 16.37
N ALA A 137 4.70 6.49 17.42
CA ALA A 137 3.30 6.78 17.70
C ALA A 137 2.95 8.21 17.30
N TYR A 138 1.90 8.37 16.49
CA TYR A 138 1.48 9.66 15.96
C TYR A 138 0.51 10.37 16.92
N SER A 139 0.65 11.71 17.03
CA SER A 139 -0.24 12.56 17.85
C SER A 139 -1.48 13.05 17.09
N THR A 140 -1.52 12.87 15.77
CA THR A 140 -2.55 13.38 14.86
C THR A 140 -3.52 12.33 14.38
N VAL A 141 -3.16 11.05 14.49
CA VAL A 141 -3.93 9.90 14.00
C VAL A 141 -3.62 8.66 14.84
N ASP A 142 -4.58 7.75 14.98
CA ASP A 142 -4.41 6.52 15.77
C ASP A 142 -3.59 5.48 14.99
N MET A 143 -2.31 5.80 14.77
CA MET A 143 -1.37 4.94 14.07
C MET A 143 -0.07 4.79 14.86
N ILE A 144 0.49 3.59 14.84
CA ILE A 144 1.82 3.26 15.36
C ILE A 144 2.58 2.52 14.26
N GLU A 145 3.83 2.89 14.04
CA GLU A 145 4.79 2.13 13.22
C GLU A 145 5.78 1.40 14.13
N THR A 146 6.19 0.20 13.75
CA THR A 146 7.28 -0.51 14.43
C THR A 146 8.24 -1.12 13.41
N TRP A 147 9.53 -1.14 13.75
CA TRP A 147 10.59 -1.80 12.98
C TRP A 147 11.74 -2.14 13.90
N MET A 148 12.69 -2.92 13.40
CA MET A 148 13.85 -3.37 14.17
C MET A 148 15.14 -3.12 13.42
N GLU A 149 16.19 -2.70 14.13
CA GLU A 149 17.59 -2.76 13.70
C GLU A 149 18.30 -3.90 14.41
N ILE A 150 18.98 -4.74 13.64
CA ILE A 150 19.77 -5.87 14.12
C ILE A 150 21.23 -5.61 13.81
N SER A 151 22.09 -5.66 14.80
CA SER A 151 23.55 -5.55 14.65
C SER A 151 24.26 -6.50 15.57
N HIS A 152 25.52 -6.84 15.25
CA HIS A 152 26.33 -7.70 16.09
C HIS A 152 27.81 -7.36 16.04
N ARG A 153 28.56 -7.88 17.00
CA ARG A 153 30.02 -7.78 17.11
C ARG A 153 30.69 -9.14 17.27
N GLU A 154 30.07 -10.19 16.77
CA GLU A 154 30.68 -11.50 16.70
C GLU A 154 31.90 -11.47 15.76
N LYS A 155 32.80 -12.47 15.88
CA LYS A 155 34.06 -12.48 15.12
C LYS A 155 33.88 -12.71 13.62
N LYS A 156 32.78 -13.34 13.20
CA LYS A 156 32.43 -13.64 11.81
C LYS A 156 30.96 -13.28 11.58
N ALA A 157 30.52 -13.33 10.34
CA ALA A 157 29.13 -13.12 9.97
C ALA A 157 28.17 -14.07 10.72
N ILE A 158 27.00 -13.58 11.03
CA ILE A 158 25.85 -14.37 11.50
C ILE A 158 24.83 -14.50 10.37
N THR A 159 23.89 -15.44 10.52
CA THR A 159 22.81 -15.58 9.55
C THR A 159 21.48 -15.26 10.22
N LEU A 160 20.77 -14.27 9.68
CA LEU A 160 19.41 -13.97 10.08
C LEU A 160 18.47 -14.96 9.38
N LYS A 161 17.81 -15.81 10.16
CA LYS A 161 16.86 -16.83 9.67
C LYS A 161 15.42 -16.35 9.71
N ARG A 162 15.10 -15.48 10.69
CA ARG A 162 13.83 -14.79 10.85
C ARG A 162 14.05 -13.43 11.50
N TYR A 163 13.34 -12.45 11.03
CA TYR A 163 13.53 -11.05 11.43
C TYR A 163 12.25 -10.25 11.13
N ASP A 164 11.17 -10.58 11.87
CA ASP A 164 9.88 -9.91 11.70
C ASP A 164 9.98 -8.43 12.07
N SER A 165 9.28 -7.59 11.33
CA SER A 165 9.22 -6.14 11.55
C SER A 165 8.44 -5.78 12.80
N GLY A 166 7.39 -6.58 13.12
CA GLY A 166 6.52 -6.34 14.25
C GLY A 166 5.83 -7.59 14.76
N HIS A 167 5.47 -7.51 16.03
CA HIS A 167 4.70 -8.54 16.75
C HIS A 167 3.65 -7.87 17.62
N LEU A 168 2.39 -8.30 17.51
CA LEU A 168 1.29 -7.85 18.35
C LEU A 168 0.67 -9.04 19.08
N VAL A 169 0.27 -8.80 20.33
CA VAL A 169 -0.50 -9.77 21.10
C VAL A 169 -1.96 -9.35 21.09
N ILE A 170 -2.81 -10.25 20.66
CA ILE A 170 -4.25 -10.05 20.52
C ILE A 170 -4.94 -10.78 21.70
N PRO A 171 -5.74 -10.08 22.51
CA PRO A 171 -6.45 -10.71 23.64
C PRO A 171 -7.48 -11.71 23.12
N GLN A 172 -7.83 -12.66 23.98
CA GLN A 172 -8.90 -13.62 23.72
C GLN A 172 -10.20 -12.93 23.29
N GLY A 173 -10.90 -13.54 22.32
CA GLY A 173 -12.16 -13.04 21.82
C GLY A 173 -12.71 -13.94 20.71
N ASN A 174 -13.82 -13.53 20.14
CA ASN A 174 -14.35 -14.13 18.91
C ASN A 174 -13.65 -13.51 17.72
N LEU A 175 -12.43 -13.97 17.44
CA LEU A 175 -11.52 -13.33 16.50
C LEU A 175 -11.86 -13.71 15.05
N TYR A 176 -11.88 -12.69 14.20
CA TYR A 176 -11.96 -12.84 12.74
C TYR A 176 -10.82 -12.07 12.09
N MET A 177 -10.35 -12.58 10.96
CA MET A 177 -9.43 -11.84 10.11
C MET A 177 -10.07 -11.52 8.77
N LEU A 178 -9.75 -10.35 8.26
CA LEU A 178 -10.05 -9.90 6.92
C LEU A 178 -8.72 -9.61 6.23
N HIS A 179 -8.45 -10.30 5.12
CA HIS A 179 -7.28 -10.09 4.29
C HIS A 179 -7.69 -9.99 2.82
N MET A 180 -6.82 -9.40 2.01
CA MET A 180 -7.08 -9.20 0.58
C MET A 180 -6.39 -10.27 -0.23
N HIS A 181 -7.08 -10.80 -1.23
CA HIS A 181 -6.53 -11.71 -2.22
C HIS A 181 -6.98 -11.29 -3.63
N GLY A 182 -6.43 -11.93 -4.62
CA GLY A 182 -6.82 -11.70 -6.02
C GLY A 182 -5.65 -11.88 -6.96
N ASN A 183 -5.88 -11.54 -8.21
CA ASN A 183 -4.86 -11.61 -9.25
C ASN A 183 -5.16 -10.56 -10.32
N TRP A 184 -4.40 -10.55 -11.39
CA TRP A 184 -4.63 -9.68 -12.53
C TRP A 184 -6.12 -9.65 -12.93
N ASN A 185 -6.67 -8.45 -13.03
CA ASN A 185 -8.09 -8.18 -13.31
C ASN A 185 -9.10 -8.57 -12.22
N SER A 186 -8.63 -9.00 -11.04
CA SER A 186 -9.48 -9.35 -9.89
C SER A 186 -8.77 -9.06 -8.56
N GLU A 187 -8.16 -7.89 -8.46
CA GLU A 187 -7.36 -7.47 -7.32
C GLU A 187 -8.21 -7.14 -6.08
N THR A 188 -7.62 -7.29 -4.92
CA THR A 188 -8.11 -6.83 -3.61
C THR A 188 -9.51 -7.32 -3.19
N TYR A 189 -9.87 -8.55 -3.53
CA TYR A 189 -11.08 -9.19 -3.01
C TYR A 189 -10.90 -9.57 -1.53
N PRO A 190 -11.78 -9.12 -0.62
CA PRO A 190 -11.65 -9.43 0.79
C PRO A 190 -12.11 -10.86 1.11
N THR A 191 -11.29 -11.59 1.86
CA THR A 191 -11.69 -12.81 2.55
C THR A 191 -11.85 -12.51 4.03
N CYS A 192 -12.99 -12.86 4.60
CA CYS A 192 -13.29 -12.72 6.02
C CYS A 192 -13.53 -14.10 6.64
N GLU A 193 -12.67 -14.53 7.56
CA GLU A 193 -12.77 -15.85 8.18
C GLU A 193 -12.49 -15.81 9.69
N PRO A 194 -13.08 -16.76 10.47
CA PRO A 194 -12.76 -16.88 11.90
C PRO A 194 -11.31 -17.34 12.10
N ILE A 195 -10.66 -16.85 13.14
CA ILE A 195 -9.32 -17.30 13.54
C ILE A 195 -9.46 -18.50 14.46
N ASN A 196 -9.37 -19.69 13.89
CA ASN A 196 -9.38 -20.95 14.65
C ASN A 196 -8.02 -21.18 15.35
N PRO A 197 -7.95 -22.05 16.40
CA PRO A 197 -6.68 -22.46 16.98
C PRO A 197 -5.71 -23.00 15.93
N GLY A 198 -4.44 -22.61 16.06
CA GLY A 198 -3.36 -22.98 15.13
C GLY A 198 -2.76 -21.78 14.40
N LEU A 199 -1.92 -22.07 13.43
CA LEU A 199 -1.16 -21.10 12.66
C LEU A 199 -1.80 -20.86 11.29
N LYS A 200 -2.14 -19.60 11.00
CA LYS A 200 -2.50 -19.11 9.67
C LYS A 200 -1.34 -18.26 9.12
N ILE A 201 -0.98 -18.51 7.87
CA ILE A 201 0.07 -17.78 7.15
C ILE A 201 -0.53 -17.20 5.87
N ILE A 202 -0.32 -15.90 5.67
CA ILE A 202 -0.53 -15.18 4.41
C ILE A 202 0.86 -14.80 3.90
N ARG A 203 1.19 -15.18 2.67
CA ARG A 203 2.54 -15.00 2.13
C ARG A 203 2.52 -14.74 0.64
N ASN A 204 3.41 -13.87 0.20
CA ASN A 204 3.67 -13.68 -1.23
C ASN A 204 5.19 -13.71 -1.50
N SER A 205 5.56 -14.42 -2.55
CA SER A 205 6.96 -14.63 -2.96
C SER A 205 7.21 -14.31 -4.44
N ASP A 206 6.33 -13.52 -5.08
CA ASP A 206 6.43 -13.15 -6.50
C ASP A 206 7.54 -12.13 -6.82
N GLY A 207 8.17 -11.59 -5.78
CA GLY A 207 9.28 -10.65 -5.88
C GLY A 207 8.83 -9.24 -6.25
N VAL A 208 8.17 -9.04 -7.39
CA VAL A 208 7.75 -7.72 -7.90
C VAL A 208 6.27 -7.46 -7.70
N ARG A 209 5.40 -8.40 -8.07
CA ARG A 209 3.93 -8.25 -7.99
C ARG A 209 3.38 -8.81 -6.67
N ASN A 210 3.83 -8.26 -5.56
CA ASN A 210 3.57 -8.79 -4.23
C ASN A 210 2.17 -8.48 -3.64
N ALA A 211 1.31 -7.80 -4.38
CA ALA A 211 -0.11 -7.60 -4.03
C ALA A 211 -1.07 -8.40 -4.93
N HIS A 212 -0.57 -9.19 -5.89
CA HIS A 212 -1.31 -10.26 -6.53
C HIS A 212 -1.23 -11.53 -5.67
N ASN A 213 -2.26 -12.37 -5.69
CA ASN A 213 -2.56 -13.51 -4.83
C ASN A 213 -2.97 -13.07 -3.43
N ASP A 214 -2.07 -12.53 -2.63
CA ASP A 214 -2.34 -11.96 -1.31
C ASP A 214 -1.70 -10.57 -1.20
N ALA A 215 -2.19 -9.74 -0.27
CA ALA A 215 -1.68 -8.40 -0.01
C ALA A 215 -1.02 -8.31 1.37
N PRO A 216 -0.02 -7.41 1.58
CA PRO A 216 0.71 -7.29 2.85
C PRO A 216 -0.07 -6.52 3.93
N GLU A 217 -1.40 -6.56 3.87
CA GLU A 217 -2.31 -5.90 4.80
C GLU A 217 -3.34 -6.88 5.38
N MET A 218 -3.73 -6.66 6.63
CA MET A 218 -4.72 -7.48 7.34
C MET A 218 -5.50 -6.66 8.38
N MET A 219 -6.78 -6.97 8.56
CA MET A 219 -7.57 -6.48 9.69
C MET A 219 -8.00 -7.64 10.58
N LEU A 220 -7.90 -7.45 11.89
CA LEU A 220 -8.30 -8.41 12.92
C LEU A 220 -9.46 -7.84 13.72
N SER A 221 -10.65 -8.45 13.62
CA SER A 221 -11.83 -8.10 14.41
C SER A 221 -11.81 -8.87 15.73
N LEU A 222 -12.04 -8.16 16.84
CA LEU A 222 -12.01 -8.72 18.19
C LEU A 222 -13.40 -9.14 18.69
N ASP A 223 -14.48 -8.74 18.02
CA ASP A 223 -15.86 -8.86 18.47
C ASP A 223 -16.72 -9.78 17.57
N GLY A 224 -16.10 -10.69 16.82
CA GLY A 224 -16.76 -11.56 15.85
C GLY A 224 -16.65 -11.06 14.42
N LYS A 225 -17.56 -11.51 13.53
CA LYS A 225 -17.55 -11.06 12.13
C LYS A 225 -17.54 -9.54 12.05
N PRO A 226 -16.57 -8.92 11.39
CA PRO A 226 -16.40 -7.47 11.39
C PRO A 226 -17.59 -6.75 10.75
N LYS A 227 -17.85 -5.53 11.24
CA LYS A 227 -18.81 -4.59 10.66
C LYS A 227 -18.11 -3.36 10.16
N GLU A 228 -18.69 -2.69 9.17
CA GLU A 228 -18.09 -1.52 8.56
C GLU A 228 -17.92 -0.35 9.54
N ASN A 229 -18.93 -0.04 10.35
CA ASN A 229 -18.96 1.19 11.14
C ASN A 229 -19.10 0.95 12.66
N SER A 230 -18.80 -0.23 13.16
CA SER A 230 -18.85 -0.55 14.60
C SER A 230 -18.05 -1.80 14.94
N GLY A 231 -17.62 -1.92 16.21
CA GLY A 231 -16.82 -3.04 16.72
C GLY A 231 -15.33 -2.73 16.76
N ARG A 232 -14.60 -3.50 17.59
CA ARG A 232 -13.15 -3.33 17.78
C ARG A 232 -12.37 -4.04 16.70
N VAL A 233 -11.54 -3.30 15.99
CA VAL A 233 -10.71 -3.82 14.88
C VAL A 233 -9.29 -3.31 15.02
N ILE A 234 -8.31 -4.19 14.82
CA ILE A 234 -6.90 -3.85 14.61
C ILE A 234 -6.60 -4.02 13.14
N GLY A 235 -6.07 -2.99 12.47
CA GLY A 235 -5.53 -3.09 11.12
C GLY A 235 -4.01 -3.04 11.14
N ALA A 236 -3.37 -3.79 10.25
CA ALA A 236 -1.92 -3.83 10.10
C ALA A 236 -1.54 -3.88 8.61
N ALA A 237 -0.48 -3.15 8.25
CA ALA A 237 0.10 -3.14 6.91
C ALA A 237 1.63 -3.18 7.00
N LEU A 238 2.24 -4.16 6.34
CA LEU A 238 3.69 -4.21 6.20
C LEU A 238 4.14 -3.27 5.07
N CYS A 239 4.91 -2.26 5.40
CA CYS A 239 5.40 -1.24 4.46
C CYS A 239 6.61 -1.78 3.67
N TRP A 240 6.36 -2.79 2.87
CA TRP A 240 7.36 -3.50 2.08
C TRP A 240 6.81 -3.90 0.72
N SER A 241 7.61 -3.77 -0.33
CA SER A 241 7.23 -4.14 -1.70
C SER A 241 7.94 -5.39 -2.22
N GLY A 242 8.62 -6.14 -1.35
CA GLY A 242 9.22 -7.43 -1.64
C GLY A 242 8.40 -8.59 -1.10
N ASN A 243 9.02 -9.76 -1.04
CA ASN A 243 8.40 -10.96 -0.46
C ASN A 243 8.12 -10.76 1.03
N TYR A 244 6.95 -11.21 1.48
CA TYR A 244 6.52 -11.02 2.86
C TYR A 244 5.78 -12.22 3.41
N GLU A 245 5.69 -12.26 4.75
CA GLU A 245 4.88 -13.20 5.50
C GLU A 245 4.14 -12.47 6.62
N LEU A 246 2.81 -12.64 6.67
CA LEU A 246 1.95 -12.26 7.78
C LEU A 246 1.49 -13.56 8.45
N ARG A 247 1.61 -13.65 9.78
CA ARG A 247 1.24 -14.85 10.53
C ARG A 247 0.30 -14.49 11.67
N VAL A 248 -0.76 -15.29 11.82
CA VAL A 248 -1.62 -15.27 13.00
C VAL A 248 -1.55 -16.64 13.65
N ASN A 249 -1.01 -16.70 14.87
CA ASN A 249 -0.98 -17.91 15.68
C ASN A 249 -1.97 -17.77 16.84
N ASN A 250 -3.09 -18.47 16.75
CA ASN A 250 -4.04 -18.56 17.85
C ASN A 250 -3.68 -19.76 18.72
N SER A 251 -3.42 -19.51 20.01
CA SER A 251 -3.04 -20.58 20.94
C SER A 251 -4.15 -21.63 21.09
N SER A 252 -3.77 -22.89 21.33
CA SER A 252 -4.72 -24.01 21.46
C SER A 252 -5.70 -23.86 22.62
N ASP A 253 -5.36 -23.07 23.61
CA ASP A 253 -6.21 -22.73 24.77
C ASP A 253 -7.04 -21.45 24.54
N ASN A 254 -6.95 -20.83 23.36
CA ASN A 254 -7.65 -19.61 22.98
C ASN A 254 -7.43 -18.41 23.92
N ARG A 255 -6.36 -18.37 24.70
CA ARG A 255 -6.11 -17.24 25.60
C ARG A 255 -5.59 -16.01 24.88
N TYR A 256 -4.75 -16.21 23.83
CA TYR A 256 -4.14 -15.14 23.06
C TYR A 256 -3.99 -15.58 21.60
N ALA A 257 -4.04 -14.62 20.70
CA ALA A 257 -3.50 -14.77 19.36
C ALA A 257 -2.29 -13.86 19.19
N HIS A 258 -1.31 -14.31 18.45
CA HIS A 258 -0.10 -13.58 18.15
C HIS A 258 -0.09 -13.24 16.66
N PHE A 259 0.06 -11.97 16.33
CA PHE A 259 0.23 -11.51 14.96
C PHE A 259 1.68 -11.11 14.72
N TYR A 260 2.26 -11.60 13.65
CA TYR A 260 3.63 -11.31 13.21
C TYR A 260 3.61 -10.84 11.76
N ALA A 261 4.49 -9.90 11.42
CA ALA A 261 4.64 -9.44 10.06
C ALA A 261 6.11 -9.12 9.75
N GLY A 262 6.60 -9.58 8.62
CA GLY A 262 7.97 -9.33 8.19
C GLY A 262 8.27 -9.81 6.78
N ILE A 263 9.54 -9.70 6.38
CA ILE A 263 10.05 -10.28 5.14
C ILE A 263 9.90 -11.80 5.21
N ASP A 264 9.52 -12.43 4.08
CA ASP A 264 9.41 -13.88 4.00
C ASP A 264 10.78 -14.56 4.19
N PRO A 265 10.99 -15.30 5.30
CA PRO A 265 12.28 -15.93 5.57
C PRO A 265 12.59 -17.13 4.67
N GLN A 266 11.57 -17.66 3.96
CA GLN A 266 11.80 -18.81 3.06
C GLN A 266 12.44 -18.39 1.74
N THR A 267 12.46 -17.11 1.42
CA THR A 267 13.07 -16.61 0.18
C THR A 267 14.56 -16.30 0.30
N GLY A 268 15.14 -16.57 1.46
CA GLY A 268 16.59 -16.60 1.64
C GLY A 268 17.07 -16.15 3.01
N ASP A 269 18.13 -16.79 3.46
CA ASP A 269 18.86 -16.38 4.65
C ASP A 269 19.58 -15.06 4.39
N TYR A 270 19.61 -14.15 5.37
CA TYR A 270 20.38 -12.92 5.27
C TYR A 270 21.68 -13.02 6.09
N ILE A 271 22.83 -12.97 5.40
CA ILE A 271 24.14 -12.99 6.01
C ILE A 271 24.51 -11.58 6.43
N LEU A 272 24.63 -11.34 7.74
CA LEU A 272 24.99 -10.06 8.34
C LEU A 272 26.44 -10.09 8.79
N GLU A 273 27.28 -9.20 8.23
CA GLU A 273 28.69 -9.09 8.60
C GLU A 273 28.84 -8.33 9.94
N PRO A 274 29.96 -8.57 10.67
CA PRO A 274 30.21 -7.84 11.91
C PRO A 274 30.17 -6.33 11.73
N LYS A 275 29.41 -5.64 12.60
CA LYS A 275 29.18 -4.18 12.61
C LYS A 275 28.24 -3.66 11.52
N GLU A 276 27.82 -4.47 10.57
CA GLU A 276 26.70 -4.08 9.70
C GLU A 276 25.39 -3.99 10.52
N VAL A 277 24.46 -3.20 10.02
CA VAL A 277 23.12 -3.05 10.60
C VAL A 277 22.10 -3.50 9.56
N PHE A 278 21.29 -4.47 9.94
CA PHE A 278 20.10 -4.85 9.15
C PHE A 278 18.87 -4.14 9.72
N THR A 279 18.18 -3.40 8.87
CA THR A 279 16.93 -2.74 9.24
C THR A 279 15.77 -3.45 8.56
N THR A 280 14.77 -3.86 9.35
CA THR A 280 13.53 -4.45 8.83
C THR A 280 12.63 -3.39 8.19
N PRO A 281 11.72 -3.77 7.28
CA PRO A 281 10.63 -2.89 6.86
C PRO A 281 9.82 -2.41 8.07
N LYS A 282 9.05 -1.34 7.89
CA LYS A 282 8.11 -0.90 8.93
C LYS A 282 6.82 -1.70 8.87
N LEU A 283 6.25 -2.03 10.01
CA LEU A 283 4.87 -2.47 10.17
C LEU A 283 4.06 -1.31 10.76
N ALA A 284 3.06 -0.85 10.02
CA ALA A 284 2.10 0.13 10.51
C ALA A 284 0.85 -0.57 11.05
N PHE A 285 0.33 -0.12 12.19
CA PHE A 285 -0.90 -0.71 12.75
C PHE A 285 -1.75 0.34 13.47
N SER A 286 -3.05 0.05 13.54
CA SER A 286 -4.09 0.93 14.08
C SER A 286 -5.16 0.14 14.82
N PHE A 287 -5.73 0.72 15.86
CA PHE A 287 -6.91 0.20 16.54
C PHE A 287 -8.07 1.19 16.43
N SER A 288 -9.28 0.67 16.25
CA SER A 288 -10.51 1.48 16.23
C SER A 288 -11.69 0.69 16.80
N LYS A 289 -12.64 1.40 17.43
CA LYS A 289 -13.97 0.88 17.81
C LYS A 289 -15.06 1.19 16.77
N GLU A 290 -14.69 1.91 15.74
CA GLU A 290 -15.61 2.30 14.65
C GLU A 290 -15.56 1.31 13.47
N GLY A 291 -15.27 0.03 13.74
CA GLY A 291 -15.25 -1.05 12.77
C GLY A 291 -14.15 -0.90 11.72
N LEU A 292 -14.35 -1.59 10.58
CA LEU A 292 -13.41 -1.60 9.47
C LEU A 292 -13.19 -0.19 8.90
N SER A 293 -14.26 0.61 8.75
CA SER A 293 -14.17 1.98 8.23
C SER A 293 -13.40 2.92 9.15
N GLY A 294 -13.42 2.68 10.48
CA GLY A 294 -12.61 3.44 11.45
C GLY A 294 -11.13 3.23 11.22
N VAL A 295 -10.70 1.97 11.12
CA VAL A 295 -9.31 1.61 10.79
C VAL A 295 -8.92 2.18 9.42
N SER A 296 -9.77 2.05 8.40
CA SER A 296 -9.51 2.59 7.07
C SER A 296 -9.25 4.10 7.10
N ARG A 297 -10.07 4.87 7.82
CA ARG A 297 -9.86 6.32 7.96
C ARG A 297 -8.54 6.67 8.63
N ASN A 298 -8.09 5.87 9.61
CA ASN A 298 -6.78 6.08 10.24
C ASN A 298 -5.64 5.85 9.22
N PHE A 299 -5.66 4.74 8.45
CA PHE A 299 -4.69 4.48 7.39
C PHE A 299 -4.72 5.57 6.31
N HIS A 300 -5.91 6.01 5.85
CA HIS A 300 -6.06 7.05 4.85
C HIS A 300 -5.47 8.39 5.30
N ARG A 301 -5.73 8.81 6.54
CA ARG A 301 -5.20 10.06 7.10
C ARG A 301 -3.70 9.98 7.30
N TRP A 302 -3.21 8.87 7.82
CA TRP A 302 -1.78 8.61 7.99
C TRP A 302 -1.05 8.63 6.64
N ALA A 303 -1.57 7.95 5.63
CA ALA A 303 -0.98 7.94 4.30
C ALA A 303 -0.88 9.36 3.72
N ARG A 304 -1.97 10.14 3.81
CA ARG A 304 -2.05 11.49 3.23
C ARG A 304 -1.18 12.51 3.95
N TYR A 305 -1.14 12.49 5.26
CA TYR A 305 -0.59 13.60 6.05
C TYR A 305 0.72 13.30 6.76
N GLU A 306 1.12 12.02 6.85
CA GLU A 306 2.35 11.61 7.54
C GLU A 306 3.43 11.06 6.58
N GLY A 307 3.29 11.33 5.28
CA GLY A 307 4.32 11.07 4.26
C GLY A 307 4.34 9.66 3.69
N TRP A 308 3.28 8.87 3.89
CA TRP A 308 3.16 7.51 3.35
C TRP A 308 2.46 7.43 1.99
N LEU A 309 2.06 8.56 1.46
CA LEU A 309 1.66 8.79 0.08
C LEU A 309 2.34 10.07 -0.38
N HIS A 310 3.13 10.02 -1.45
CA HIS A 310 3.82 11.20 -1.95
C HIS A 310 2.80 12.26 -2.39
N GLN A 311 2.96 13.51 -1.96
CA GLN A 311 1.97 14.58 -2.15
C GLN A 311 0.54 14.14 -1.76
N GLY A 312 0.40 13.42 -0.64
CA GLY A 312 -0.84 12.79 -0.21
C GLY A 312 -1.97 13.78 0.13
N ASP A 313 -1.64 15.01 0.47
CA ASP A 313 -2.56 16.12 0.74
C ASP A 313 -3.07 16.83 -0.53
N GLN A 314 -2.60 16.42 -1.72
CA GLN A 314 -2.98 17.01 -2.99
C GLN A 314 -4.05 16.20 -3.71
N THR A 315 -4.91 16.89 -4.45
CA THR A 315 -5.87 16.26 -5.36
C THR A 315 -5.22 15.93 -6.71
N ARG A 316 -5.77 14.93 -7.39
CA ARG A 316 -5.29 14.45 -8.69
C ARG A 316 -6.16 15.00 -9.82
N LYS A 317 -5.53 15.20 -10.99
CA LYS A 317 -6.19 15.70 -12.21
C LYS A 317 -7.02 14.61 -12.89
N ILE A 318 -8.06 15.03 -13.62
CA ILE A 318 -8.89 14.14 -14.45
C ILE A 318 -8.10 13.82 -15.72
N LEU A 319 -7.80 12.55 -15.95
CA LEU A 319 -6.97 12.12 -17.09
C LEU A 319 -7.74 11.31 -18.13
N LEU A 320 -7.16 11.28 -19.33
CA LEU A 320 -7.40 10.25 -20.35
C LEU A 320 -6.10 9.49 -20.59
N ASN A 321 -6.13 8.17 -20.44
CA ASN A 321 -5.04 7.26 -20.82
C ASN A 321 -5.33 6.67 -22.20
N SER A 322 -4.31 6.56 -23.06
CA SER A 322 -4.48 6.10 -24.44
C SER A 322 -4.58 4.57 -24.60
N TRP A 323 -4.25 3.76 -23.55
CA TRP A 323 -4.07 2.31 -23.71
C TRP A 323 -5.28 1.61 -24.32
N GLU A 324 -6.41 1.53 -23.63
CA GLU A 324 -7.62 0.89 -24.20
C GLU A 324 -8.23 1.65 -25.39
N GLY A 325 -7.72 2.86 -25.67
CA GLY A 325 -8.14 3.65 -26.82
C GLY A 325 -7.50 3.20 -28.13
N VAL A 326 -6.18 2.92 -28.10
CA VAL A 326 -5.37 2.68 -29.31
C VAL A 326 -4.32 1.57 -29.14
N TYR A 327 -4.08 1.08 -27.91
CA TYR A 327 -3.00 0.12 -27.61
C TYR A 327 -1.64 0.59 -28.17
N PHE A 328 -0.91 -0.25 -28.87
CA PHE A 328 0.38 0.08 -29.50
C PHE A 328 0.28 0.96 -30.75
N ASP A 329 -0.92 1.27 -31.26
CA ASP A 329 -1.13 2.11 -32.44
C ASP A 329 -0.98 3.60 -32.12
N ILE A 330 0.20 3.93 -31.60
CA ILE A 330 0.60 5.30 -31.28
C ILE A 330 1.03 6.01 -32.53
N ASN A 331 0.46 7.19 -32.80
CA ASN A 331 0.91 8.13 -33.81
C ASN A 331 0.60 9.58 -33.39
N GLU A 332 1.39 10.54 -33.87
CA GLU A 332 1.33 11.93 -33.42
C GLU A 332 -0.05 12.56 -33.62
N GLU A 333 -0.66 12.37 -34.78
CA GLU A 333 -1.99 12.90 -35.11
C GLU A 333 -3.08 12.35 -34.21
N GLY A 334 -3.08 11.02 -33.98
CA GLY A 334 -4.03 10.35 -33.08
C GLY A 334 -3.91 10.85 -31.65
N MET A 335 -2.67 11.08 -31.16
CA MET A 335 -2.44 11.63 -29.81
C MET A 335 -2.96 13.07 -29.71
N PHE A 336 -2.73 13.91 -30.72
CA PHE A 336 -3.30 15.26 -30.77
C PHE A 336 -4.82 15.26 -30.69
N GLN A 337 -5.47 14.37 -31.44
CA GLN A 337 -6.91 14.24 -31.44
C GLN A 337 -7.47 13.81 -30.09
N MET A 338 -6.84 12.82 -29.43
CA MET A 338 -7.27 12.39 -28.09
C MET A 338 -7.09 13.51 -27.04
N MET A 339 -6.05 14.34 -27.17
CA MET A 339 -5.87 15.52 -26.30
C MET A 339 -6.99 16.55 -26.48
N GLU A 340 -7.38 16.84 -27.72
CA GLU A 340 -8.50 17.74 -28.05
C GLU A 340 -9.82 17.20 -27.49
N ASP A 341 -10.05 15.89 -27.67
CA ASP A 341 -11.27 15.24 -27.23
C ASP A 341 -11.44 15.31 -25.67
N ILE A 342 -10.38 14.97 -24.93
CA ILE A 342 -10.46 15.02 -23.45
C ILE A 342 -10.57 16.47 -22.95
N GLN A 343 -9.88 17.41 -23.55
CA GLN A 343 -10.00 18.83 -23.21
C GLN A 343 -11.44 19.33 -23.45
N SER A 344 -12.08 18.96 -24.57
CA SER A 344 -13.45 19.33 -24.89
C SER A 344 -14.50 18.82 -23.89
N MET A 345 -14.21 17.71 -23.22
CA MET A 345 -15.02 17.13 -22.16
C MET A 345 -14.71 17.73 -20.77
N GLY A 346 -13.67 18.55 -20.66
CA GLY A 346 -13.24 19.16 -19.41
C GLY A 346 -12.16 18.39 -18.64
N GLY A 347 -11.51 17.38 -19.24
CA GLY A 347 -10.38 16.73 -18.65
C GLY A 347 -9.13 17.63 -18.58
N GLU A 348 -8.11 17.21 -17.85
CA GLU A 348 -7.01 18.07 -17.41
C GLU A 348 -5.63 17.48 -17.70
N LEU A 349 -5.56 16.20 -18.05
CA LEU A 349 -4.31 15.46 -18.28
C LEU A 349 -4.52 14.41 -19.37
N PHE A 350 -3.59 14.31 -20.29
CA PHE A 350 -3.51 13.23 -21.27
C PHE A 350 -2.26 12.40 -21.00
N VAL A 351 -2.40 11.07 -20.94
CA VAL A 351 -1.29 10.13 -20.73
C VAL A 351 -1.14 9.22 -21.96
N MET A 352 -0.02 9.36 -22.65
CA MET A 352 0.39 8.44 -23.70
C MET A 352 0.95 7.17 -23.06
N ASP A 353 0.31 6.04 -23.33
CA ASP A 353 0.69 4.73 -22.79
C ASP A 353 1.77 4.03 -23.63
N ASP A 354 1.96 2.72 -23.48
CA ASP A 354 2.97 1.89 -24.14
C ASP A 354 2.88 1.99 -25.68
N GLY A 355 4.04 1.90 -26.35
CA GLY A 355 4.11 1.86 -27.81
C GLY A 355 4.83 3.03 -28.49
N TRP A 356 5.38 4.00 -27.75
CA TRP A 356 5.95 5.23 -28.30
C TRP A 356 7.44 5.17 -28.62
N PHE A 357 8.16 4.13 -28.22
CA PHE A 357 9.62 4.04 -28.23
C PHE A 357 10.16 2.93 -29.14
N GLY A 358 11.46 2.97 -29.40
CA GLY A 358 12.22 2.02 -30.19
C GLY A 358 12.76 2.60 -31.48
N ASP A 359 13.98 2.18 -31.88
CA ASP A 359 14.62 2.58 -33.12
C ASP A 359 14.89 1.37 -34.05
N LYS A 360 15.84 0.52 -33.65
CA LYS A 360 16.15 -0.72 -34.38
C LYS A 360 14.98 -1.69 -34.40
N TYR A 361 14.33 -1.85 -33.26
CA TYR A 361 13.11 -2.62 -33.08
C TYR A 361 11.96 -1.66 -32.79
N GLN A 362 10.76 -1.94 -33.29
CA GLN A 362 9.57 -1.12 -33.06
C GLN A 362 8.70 -1.74 -31.96
N ARG A 363 8.20 -0.91 -31.06
CA ARG A 363 7.27 -1.31 -29.98
C ARG A 363 5.84 -1.39 -30.52
N ASN A 364 5.51 -2.47 -31.23
CA ASN A 364 4.17 -2.74 -31.78
C ASN A 364 3.45 -3.89 -31.06
N ASP A 365 4.13 -4.52 -30.13
CA ASP A 365 3.67 -5.66 -29.32
C ASP A 365 4.52 -5.80 -28.06
N ASP A 366 4.21 -6.81 -27.23
CA ASP A 366 4.93 -7.10 -25.99
C ASP A 366 6.27 -7.84 -26.15
N VAL A 367 6.64 -8.27 -27.36
CA VAL A 367 7.76 -9.21 -27.54
C VAL A 367 9.08 -8.54 -27.86
N SER A 368 9.09 -7.23 -28.09
CA SER A 368 10.30 -6.50 -28.50
C SER A 368 10.41 -5.12 -27.88
N THR A 369 11.62 -4.55 -27.94
CA THR A 369 11.97 -3.14 -27.69
C THR A 369 12.05 -2.72 -26.24
N LEU A 370 11.37 -3.40 -25.32
CA LEU A 370 11.42 -3.02 -23.91
C LEU A 370 12.89 -2.98 -23.42
N GLY A 371 13.28 -1.84 -22.85
CA GLY A 371 14.65 -1.48 -22.52
C GLY A 371 15.24 -0.36 -23.41
N ASP A 372 14.68 -0.14 -24.60
CA ASP A 372 15.13 0.86 -25.58
C ASP A 372 14.26 2.12 -25.52
N TRP A 373 14.59 3.06 -24.66
CA TRP A 373 13.75 4.23 -24.34
C TRP A 373 13.93 5.41 -25.31
N MET A 374 14.32 5.15 -26.56
CA MET A 374 14.41 6.16 -27.62
C MET A 374 13.06 6.31 -28.34
N VAL A 375 12.70 7.53 -28.66
CA VAL A 375 11.45 7.83 -29.38
C VAL A 375 11.42 7.18 -30.77
N ASP A 376 10.36 6.42 -31.08
CA ASP A 376 10.12 5.94 -32.44
C ASP A 376 9.74 7.13 -33.35
N LYS A 377 10.68 7.53 -34.21
CA LYS A 377 10.51 8.67 -35.13
C LYS A 377 9.52 8.41 -36.25
N LYS A 378 9.11 7.17 -36.49
CA LYS A 378 8.06 6.85 -37.47
C LYS A 378 6.69 7.14 -36.91
N LYS A 379 6.49 6.83 -35.58
CA LYS A 379 5.25 7.10 -34.86
C LYS A 379 5.14 8.58 -34.44
N LEU A 380 6.24 9.14 -33.98
CA LEU A 380 6.33 10.50 -33.43
C LEU A 380 7.45 11.28 -34.12
N PRO A 381 7.25 11.74 -35.40
CA PRO A 381 8.30 12.39 -36.17
C PRO A 381 8.88 13.64 -35.50
N ASN A 382 8.06 14.38 -34.77
CA ASN A 382 8.49 15.58 -34.04
C ASN A 382 8.84 15.33 -32.56
N GLY A 383 8.87 14.06 -32.17
CA GLY A 383 9.23 13.62 -30.79
C GLY A 383 8.19 13.92 -29.74
N VAL A 384 8.48 13.52 -28.50
CA VAL A 384 7.62 13.75 -27.33
C VAL A 384 7.38 15.24 -27.09
N ALA A 385 8.36 16.09 -27.39
CA ALA A 385 8.24 17.54 -27.21
C ALA A 385 7.07 18.17 -28.02
N SER A 386 6.67 17.60 -29.17
CA SER A 386 5.51 18.07 -29.90
C SER A 386 4.20 17.81 -29.18
N LEU A 387 4.08 16.64 -28.52
CA LEU A 387 2.92 16.26 -27.71
C LEU A 387 2.81 17.15 -26.47
N VAL A 388 3.93 17.40 -25.78
CA VAL A 388 3.99 18.30 -24.61
C VAL A 388 3.52 19.73 -25.01
N ARG A 389 4.03 20.27 -26.12
CA ARG A 389 3.59 21.58 -26.62
C ARG A 389 2.11 21.60 -26.99
N LYS A 390 1.60 20.52 -27.61
CA LYS A 390 0.17 20.42 -27.95
C LYS A 390 -0.70 20.42 -26.69
N ALA A 391 -0.38 19.60 -25.69
CA ALA A 391 -1.09 19.58 -24.42
C ALA A 391 -1.12 20.98 -23.78
N LYS A 392 0.03 21.63 -23.70
CA LYS A 392 0.14 23.01 -23.16
C LYS A 392 -0.72 24.00 -23.94
N SER A 393 -0.76 23.91 -25.28
CA SER A 393 -1.60 24.79 -26.12
C SER A 393 -3.09 24.62 -25.85
N LEU A 394 -3.50 23.45 -25.38
CA LEU A 394 -4.87 23.12 -24.99
C LEU A 394 -5.17 23.42 -23.51
N GLY A 395 -4.16 23.84 -22.73
CA GLY A 395 -4.30 24.10 -21.29
C GLY A 395 -4.47 22.83 -20.45
N ILE A 396 -3.99 21.68 -20.94
CA ILE A 396 -3.95 20.41 -20.22
C ILE A 396 -2.51 19.96 -20.00
N GLU A 397 -2.31 19.04 -19.05
CA GLU A 397 -1.02 18.43 -18.79
C GLU A 397 -0.75 17.22 -19.71
N PHE A 398 0.53 16.84 -19.81
CA PHE A 398 0.97 15.66 -20.54
C PHE A 398 1.66 14.66 -19.61
N GLY A 399 1.38 13.38 -19.84
CA GLY A 399 2.01 12.24 -19.16
C GLY A 399 2.46 11.17 -20.14
N ILE A 400 3.37 10.29 -19.66
CA ILE A 400 3.97 9.24 -20.48
C ILE A 400 4.14 7.96 -19.65
N TRP A 401 4.03 6.80 -20.32
CA TRP A 401 4.25 5.48 -19.74
C TRP A 401 5.70 5.03 -19.88
N ILE A 402 6.22 4.34 -18.85
CA ILE A 402 7.50 3.62 -18.90
C ILE A 402 7.40 2.31 -18.09
N GLU A 403 8.22 1.31 -18.45
CA GLU A 403 8.45 0.07 -17.68
C GLU A 403 9.97 -0.18 -17.54
N PRO A 404 10.68 0.61 -16.72
CA PRO A 404 12.14 0.66 -16.78
C PRO A 404 12.84 -0.44 -15.98
N GLU A 405 12.10 -1.32 -15.32
CA GLU A 405 12.62 -2.45 -14.54
C GLU A 405 12.73 -3.75 -15.37
N SER A 406 12.26 -3.72 -16.62
CA SER A 406 12.17 -4.90 -17.48
C SER A 406 12.81 -4.66 -18.86
N ALA A 407 13.16 -5.74 -19.53
CA ALA A 407 13.62 -5.73 -20.91
C ALA A 407 13.08 -6.92 -21.71
N ASN A 408 13.07 -6.79 -23.05
CA ASN A 408 12.87 -7.92 -23.94
C ASN A 408 14.21 -8.46 -24.44
N THR A 409 14.28 -9.74 -24.78
CA THR A 409 15.47 -10.32 -25.44
C THR A 409 15.72 -9.69 -26.82
N LYS A 410 14.67 -9.24 -27.49
CA LYS A 410 14.73 -8.50 -28.76
C LYS A 410 14.74 -7.00 -28.48
N SER A 411 15.85 -6.49 -27.94
CA SER A 411 16.11 -5.07 -27.69
C SER A 411 17.60 -4.75 -27.87
N GLU A 412 17.92 -3.51 -28.24
CA GLU A 412 19.32 -3.04 -28.28
C GLU A 412 19.94 -3.01 -26.88
N PHE A 413 19.11 -2.78 -25.85
CA PHE A 413 19.55 -2.86 -24.45
C PHE A 413 20.13 -4.24 -24.12
N PHE A 414 19.40 -5.32 -24.42
CA PHE A 414 19.85 -6.67 -24.11
C PHE A 414 21.05 -7.11 -24.98
N GLU A 415 21.13 -6.64 -26.22
CA GLU A 415 22.31 -6.87 -27.07
C GLU A 415 23.59 -6.27 -26.46
N LYS A 416 23.48 -5.10 -25.79
CA LYS A 416 24.59 -4.37 -25.17
C LYS A 416 24.90 -4.82 -23.74
N HIS A 417 23.89 -5.23 -23.00
CA HIS A 417 23.97 -5.51 -21.56
C HIS A 417 23.25 -6.80 -21.17
N PRO A 418 23.61 -7.97 -21.75
CA PRO A 418 22.98 -9.24 -21.41
C PRO A 418 23.25 -9.69 -19.96
N ASP A 419 24.27 -9.12 -19.31
CA ASP A 419 24.66 -9.36 -17.93
C ASP A 419 23.93 -8.47 -16.91
N TRP A 420 23.07 -7.55 -17.36
CA TRP A 420 22.30 -6.63 -16.48
C TRP A 420 20.91 -7.14 -16.12
N VAL A 421 20.59 -8.36 -16.51
CA VAL A 421 19.34 -9.01 -16.14
C VAL A 421 19.54 -10.02 -15.04
N LEU A 422 18.49 -10.30 -14.27
CA LEU A 422 18.50 -11.37 -13.30
C LEU A 422 18.64 -12.72 -14.01
N GLN A 423 19.65 -13.51 -13.64
CA GLN A 423 19.91 -14.82 -14.20
C GLN A 423 20.72 -15.69 -13.26
N GLU A 424 20.38 -16.96 -13.16
CA GLU A 424 21.19 -17.99 -12.51
C GLU A 424 22.32 -18.41 -13.45
N LYS A 425 23.57 -18.38 -12.98
CA LYS A 425 24.78 -18.61 -13.79
C LYS A 425 24.84 -19.96 -14.50
N ASN A 426 24.15 -20.97 -14.00
CA ASN A 426 24.19 -22.36 -14.47
C ASN A 426 22.83 -22.83 -15.04
N ARG A 427 21.93 -21.91 -15.37
CA ARG A 427 20.62 -22.21 -15.96
C ARG A 427 20.33 -21.30 -17.12
N ASP A 428 19.50 -21.78 -18.02
CA ASP A 428 18.96 -20.95 -19.11
C ASP A 428 18.11 -19.82 -18.57
N LEU A 429 18.16 -18.67 -19.24
CA LEU A 429 17.33 -17.51 -18.92
C LEU A 429 15.86 -17.85 -19.10
N LYS A 430 15.08 -17.70 -18.03
CA LYS A 430 13.63 -17.82 -18.08
C LYS A 430 13.00 -16.46 -18.36
N LEU A 431 12.02 -16.45 -19.26
CA LEU A 431 11.27 -15.26 -19.60
C LEU A 431 9.92 -15.28 -18.86
N GLY A 432 9.60 -14.19 -18.21
CA GLY A 432 8.29 -13.93 -17.60
C GLY A 432 7.29 -13.35 -18.58
N ARG A 433 6.12 -12.97 -18.10
CA ARG A 433 5.02 -12.38 -18.88
C ARG A 433 4.76 -13.11 -20.21
N GLY A 434 4.39 -14.41 -20.11
CA GLY A 434 4.10 -15.22 -21.29
C GLY A 434 5.32 -15.54 -22.17
N GLY A 435 6.53 -15.41 -21.65
CA GLY A 435 7.76 -15.73 -22.38
C GLY A 435 8.38 -14.55 -23.14
N THR A 436 8.08 -13.31 -22.73
CA THR A 436 8.51 -12.12 -23.48
C THR A 436 9.47 -11.21 -22.73
N GLN A 437 9.45 -11.19 -21.40
CA GLN A 437 10.14 -10.21 -20.58
C GLN A 437 11.09 -10.85 -19.56
N MET A 438 12.10 -10.09 -19.14
CA MET A 438 13.01 -10.38 -18.04
C MET A 438 13.24 -9.15 -17.18
N LEU A 439 13.46 -9.35 -15.88
CA LEU A 439 13.77 -8.28 -14.94
C LEU A 439 15.24 -7.88 -15.02
N LEU A 440 15.47 -6.58 -14.88
CA LEU A 440 16.81 -6.03 -14.70
C LEU A 440 17.33 -6.33 -13.30
N ASP A 441 18.66 -6.49 -13.15
CA ASP A 441 19.30 -6.77 -11.87
C ASP A 441 19.50 -5.48 -11.06
N LEU A 442 18.47 -5.03 -10.33
CA LEU A 442 18.52 -3.83 -9.48
C LEU A 442 19.44 -3.99 -8.25
N CYS A 443 20.00 -5.18 -7.99
CA CYS A 443 21.10 -5.30 -7.03
C CYS A 443 22.36 -4.59 -7.53
N ASN A 444 22.49 -4.38 -8.84
CA ASN A 444 23.64 -3.74 -9.49
C ASN A 444 23.47 -2.21 -9.55
N PRO A 445 24.36 -1.42 -8.92
CA PRO A 445 24.28 0.05 -8.98
C PRO A 445 24.28 0.63 -10.41
N LYS A 446 24.96 -0.01 -11.37
CA LYS A 446 24.94 0.42 -12.78
C LYS A 446 23.55 0.29 -13.42
N VAL A 447 22.81 -0.73 -13.03
CA VAL A 447 21.43 -0.93 -13.48
C VAL A 447 20.50 0.10 -12.82
N GLN A 448 20.72 0.41 -11.54
CA GLN A 448 20.02 1.51 -10.86
C GLN A 448 20.29 2.86 -11.55
N ASP A 449 21.53 3.12 -11.98
CA ASP A 449 21.91 4.31 -12.73
C ASP A 449 21.19 4.36 -14.11
N PHE A 450 21.08 3.23 -14.77
CA PHE A 450 20.33 3.14 -16.05
C PHE A 450 18.85 3.45 -15.85
N VAL A 451 18.19 2.84 -14.87
CA VAL A 451 16.77 3.09 -14.58
C VAL A 451 16.54 4.56 -14.17
N PHE A 452 17.42 5.13 -13.33
CA PHE A 452 17.37 6.56 -13.02
C PHE A 452 17.48 7.41 -14.30
N LYS A 453 18.43 7.07 -15.19
CA LYS A 453 18.70 7.80 -16.43
C LYS A 453 17.50 7.78 -17.39
N VAL A 454 16.70 6.72 -17.44
CA VAL A 454 15.47 6.67 -18.25
C VAL A 454 14.54 7.84 -17.92
N VAL A 455 14.30 8.07 -16.62
CA VAL A 455 13.48 9.19 -16.15
C VAL A 455 14.21 10.52 -16.37
N ASP A 456 15.49 10.56 -16.08
CA ASP A 456 16.30 11.78 -16.15
C ASP A 456 16.41 12.32 -17.58
N ASP A 457 16.60 11.46 -18.56
CA ASP A 457 16.64 11.85 -19.98
C ASP A 457 15.27 12.38 -20.44
N LEU A 458 14.18 11.65 -20.12
CA LEU A 458 12.82 12.10 -20.45
C LEU A 458 12.51 13.49 -19.90
N MET A 459 12.85 13.73 -18.64
CA MET A 459 12.59 15.00 -17.95
C MET A 459 13.54 16.11 -18.38
N THR A 460 14.78 15.79 -18.77
CA THR A 460 15.75 16.76 -19.28
C THR A 460 15.35 17.25 -20.67
N ASP A 461 14.95 16.32 -21.54
CA ASP A 461 14.53 16.64 -22.90
C ASP A 461 13.13 17.28 -22.94
N ASN A 462 12.27 16.97 -21.96
CA ASN A 462 10.89 17.43 -21.90
C ASN A 462 10.50 17.83 -20.45
N PRO A 463 11.02 18.96 -19.94
CA PRO A 463 10.87 19.36 -18.54
C PRO A 463 9.41 19.68 -18.11
N GLU A 464 8.50 19.80 -19.07
CA GLU A 464 7.08 20.06 -18.85
C GLU A 464 6.23 18.77 -18.83
N ILE A 465 6.85 17.58 -18.86
CA ILE A 465 6.14 16.33 -18.52
C ILE A 465 5.67 16.43 -17.07
N TYR A 466 4.37 16.32 -16.88
CA TYR A 466 3.72 16.41 -15.57
C TYR A 466 3.61 15.05 -14.88
N TYR A 467 3.48 13.95 -15.66
CA TYR A 467 3.06 12.66 -15.14
C TYR A 467 3.81 11.50 -15.81
N ILE A 468 4.19 10.51 -15.02
CA ILE A 468 4.72 9.23 -15.51
C ILE A 468 3.86 8.09 -14.96
N LYS A 469 3.37 7.21 -15.85
CA LYS A 469 2.87 5.89 -15.48
C LYS A 469 4.04 4.92 -15.47
N TRP A 470 4.44 4.48 -14.28
CA TRP A 470 5.55 3.54 -14.09
C TRP A 470 5.00 2.13 -13.93
N ASP A 471 5.25 1.28 -14.90
CA ASP A 471 4.79 -0.10 -14.92
C ASP A 471 5.88 -1.09 -14.53
N ALA A 472 5.47 -2.31 -14.12
CA ALA A 472 6.34 -3.45 -13.81
C ALA A 472 5.56 -4.76 -13.97
N ASN A 473 5.51 -5.26 -15.19
CA ASN A 473 4.61 -6.35 -15.57
C ASN A 473 5.22 -7.75 -15.36
N CYS A 474 6.53 -7.83 -15.19
CA CYS A 474 7.23 -9.10 -15.05
C CYS A 474 7.36 -9.48 -13.56
N ALA A 475 6.96 -10.70 -13.19
CA ALA A 475 7.31 -11.30 -11.91
C ALA A 475 8.75 -11.81 -11.93
N LEU A 476 9.35 -12.02 -10.76
CA LEU A 476 10.71 -12.51 -10.67
C LEU A 476 10.77 -14.00 -11.06
N GLN A 477 11.40 -14.31 -12.20
CA GLN A 477 11.46 -15.65 -12.78
C GLN A 477 12.83 -16.31 -12.64
N ASN A 478 13.90 -15.52 -12.44
CA ASN A 478 15.26 -15.96 -12.30
C ASN A 478 15.78 -15.59 -10.91
N PHE A 479 16.36 -16.56 -10.20
CA PHE A 479 16.69 -16.44 -8.77
C PHE A 479 18.20 -16.24 -8.56
N GLY A 480 18.85 -15.51 -9.44
CA GLY A 480 20.27 -15.20 -9.37
C GLY A 480 20.56 -13.77 -9.83
N SER A 481 21.56 -13.17 -9.22
CA SER A 481 22.12 -11.87 -9.60
C SER A 481 23.54 -12.08 -10.14
N ASN A 482 23.84 -11.49 -11.30
CA ASN A 482 25.19 -11.46 -11.82
C ASN A 482 26.13 -10.54 -11.01
N TYR A 483 25.56 -9.63 -10.21
CA TYR A 483 26.29 -8.69 -9.38
C TYR A 483 26.60 -9.21 -7.99
N LEU A 484 25.66 -9.90 -7.34
CA LEU A 484 25.84 -10.40 -5.98
C LEU A 484 26.89 -11.50 -5.93
N PRO A 485 27.78 -11.53 -4.91
CA PRO A 485 28.72 -12.61 -4.71
C PRO A 485 28.00 -13.93 -4.37
N ALA A 486 28.67 -15.06 -4.61
CA ALA A 486 28.07 -16.38 -4.46
C ALA A 486 27.48 -16.66 -3.07
N ASN A 487 28.13 -16.17 -2.01
CA ASN A 487 27.66 -16.33 -0.63
C ASN A 487 26.53 -15.38 -0.23
N LYS A 488 26.14 -14.40 -1.08
CA LYS A 488 25.05 -13.44 -0.83
C LYS A 488 23.93 -13.55 -1.88
N GLN A 489 23.87 -14.62 -2.66
CA GLN A 489 22.76 -14.83 -3.62
C GLN A 489 21.38 -14.92 -2.92
N SER A 490 21.33 -15.40 -1.69
CA SER A 490 20.13 -15.41 -0.86
C SER A 490 19.60 -14.03 -0.47
N HIS A 491 20.40 -12.97 -0.66
CA HIS A 491 19.96 -11.58 -0.43
C HIS A 491 19.15 -11.00 -1.59
N LEU A 492 19.06 -11.70 -2.74
CA LEU A 492 18.49 -11.19 -3.99
C LEU A 492 17.19 -10.41 -3.81
N TYR A 493 16.19 -11.00 -3.15
CA TYR A 493 14.88 -10.37 -3.00
C TYR A 493 14.91 -9.08 -2.18
N ILE A 494 15.79 -9.01 -1.19
CA ILE A 494 15.95 -7.82 -0.34
C ILE A 494 16.72 -6.74 -1.08
N GLU A 495 17.87 -7.10 -1.68
CA GLU A 495 18.74 -6.13 -2.36
C GLU A 495 18.12 -5.59 -3.65
N TYR A 496 17.30 -6.39 -4.36
CA TYR A 496 16.50 -5.92 -5.50
C TYR A 496 15.59 -4.74 -5.10
N HIS A 497 14.81 -4.91 -4.01
CA HIS A 497 13.91 -3.86 -3.55
C HIS A 497 14.64 -2.67 -2.94
N ARG A 498 15.76 -2.89 -2.25
CA ARG A 498 16.63 -1.79 -1.80
C ARG A 498 17.16 -0.98 -2.98
N GLY A 499 17.54 -1.64 -4.07
CA GLY A 499 17.98 -1.00 -5.31
C GLY A 499 16.86 -0.19 -5.97
N LEU A 500 15.64 -0.71 -6.02
CA LEU A 500 14.46 0.01 -6.50
C LEU A 500 14.18 1.25 -5.66
N ILE A 501 14.13 1.10 -4.33
CA ILE A 501 13.89 2.22 -3.41
C ILE A 501 14.97 3.30 -3.55
N ASN A 502 16.25 2.91 -3.62
CA ASN A 502 17.34 3.86 -3.84
C ASN A 502 17.18 4.64 -5.15
N THR A 503 16.78 3.97 -6.23
CA THR A 503 16.52 4.61 -7.52
C THR A 503 15.35 5.60 -7.44
N LEU A 504 14.24 5.21 -6.81
CA LEU A 504 13.06 6.07 -6.61
C LEU A 504 13.38 7.27 -5.71
N GLN A 505 14.16 7.10 -4.65
CA GLN A 505 14.62 8.20 -3.80
C GLN A 505 15.44 9.23 -4.58
N ARG A 506 16.33 8.79 -5.46
CA ARG A 506 17.13 9.67 -6.33
C ARG A 506 16.23 10.43 -7.31
N ILE A 507 15.22 9.77 -7.89
CA ILE A 507 14.23 10.41 -8.78
C ILE A 507 13.46 11.47 -8.00
N ARG A 508 12.95 11.15 -6.80
CA ARG A 508 12.21 12.09 -5.97
C ARG A 508 13.04 13.28 -5.51
N ALA A 509 14.30 13.06 -5.18
CA ALA A 509 15.22 14.15 -4.81
C ALA A 509 15.43 15.14 -5.97
N LYS A 510 15.48 14.68 -7.22
CA LYS A 510 15.66 15.53 -8.40
C LYS A 510 14.35 16.10 -8.94
N TYR A 511 13.28 15.32 -8.93
CA TYR A 511 11.97 15.65 -9.50
C TYR A 511 10.84 15.56 -8.46
N PRO A 512 10.85 16.39 -7.41
CA PRO A 512 9.90 16.26 -6.29
C PRO A 512 8.45 16.60 -6.67
N LYS A 513 8.20 17.28 -7.80
CA LYS A 513 6.87 17.67 -8.28
C LYS A 513 6.30 16.75 -9.35
N LEU A 514 7.11 15.83 -9.87
CA LEU A 514 6.68 14.88 -10.89
C LEU A 514 5.63 13.94 -10.28
N VAL A 515 4.47 13.83 -10.89
CA VAL A 515 3.46 12.85 -10.48
C VAL A 515 3.82 11.50 -11.10
N ILE A 516 3.94 10.46 -10.26
CA ILE A 516 4.21 9.10 -10.74
C ILE A 516 3.11 8.17 -10.24
N GLN A 517 2.49 7.43 -11.19
CA GLN A 517 1.55 6.36 -10.90
C GLN A 517 2.29 5.02 -10.87
N CYS A 518 2.09 4.24 -9.81
CA CYS A 518 2.55 2.86 -9.73
C CYS A 518 1.58 1.94 -10.48
N CYS A 519 2.08 1.22 -11.47
CA CYS A 519 1.38 0.13 -12.12
C CYS A 519 2.22 -1.15 -12.04
N SER A 520 1.60 -2.30 -12.02
CA SER A 520 2.26 -3.61 -12.10
C SER A 520 1.25 -4.65 -12.57
N SER A 521 0.95 -4.67 -13.87
CA SER A 521 -0.21 -5.39 -14.39
C SER A 521 -1.46 -5.06 -13.55
N GLY A 522 -1.87 -3.80 -13.56
CA GLY A 522 -2.88 -3.31 -12.63
C GLY A 522 -2.35 -3.11 -11.21
N GLY A 523 -3.05 -3.66 -10.23
CA GLY A 523 -2.80 -3.50 -8.80
C GLY A 523 -1.72 -4.39 -8.19
N GLY A 524 -0.87 -5.04 -9.00
CA GLY A 524 0.09 -6.04 -8.53
C GLY A 524 1.15 -5.55 -7.53
N ARG A 525 1.32 -4.23 -7.37
CA ARG A 525 2.24 -3.60 -6.38
C ARG A 525 1.58 -2.52 -5.53
N VAL A 526 0.31 -2.66 -5.26
CA VAL A 526 -0.40 -1.75 -4.35
C VAL A 526 -0.01 -2.06 -2.91
N ASN A 527 0.94 -1.31 -2.35
CA ASN A 527 1.43 -1.50 -0.99
C ASN A 527 2.09 -0.23 -0.44
N TYR A 528 2.19 -0.12 0.87
CA TYR A 528 2.83 1.02 1.55
C TYR A 528 4.37 1.03 1.46
N GLY A 529 5.00 -0.01 0.93
CA GLY A 529 6.45 -0.02 0.67
C GLY A 529 6.86 0.92 -0.47
N LEU A 530 5.95 1.18 -1.42
CA LEU A 530 6.22 2.04 -2.59
C LEU A 530 5.47 3.39 -2.56
N LEU A 531 4.32 3.48 -1.92
CA LEU A 531 3.52 4.72 -1.91
C LEU A 531 4.26 5.99 -1.43
N PRO A 532 5.29 5.96 -0.56
CA PRO A 532 6.10 7.14 -0.28
C PRO A 532 6.82 7.74 -1.52
N TYR A 533 6.88 6.97 -2.60
CA TYR A 533 7.53 7.38 -3.86
C TYR A 533 6.55 7.58 -5.01
N PHE A 534 5.24 7.35 -4.79
CA PHE A 534 4.19 7.45 -5.80
C PHE A 534 3.02 8.29 -5.29
N GLU A 535 2.38 9.05 -6.17
CA GLU A 535 1.19 9.84 -5.85
C GLU A 535 -0.09 9.03 -5.94
N GLU A 536 -0.07 7.97 -6.74
CA GLU A 536 -1.22 7.11 -6.95
C GLU A 536 -0.78 5.76 -7.53
N PHE A 537 -1.70 4.82 -7.58
CA PHE A 537 -1.50 3.54 -8.26
C PHE A 537 -2.67 3.22 -9.21
N TRP A 538 -2.37 2.38 -10.19
CA TRP A 538 -3.38 1.78 -11.05
C TRP A 538 -4.02 0.62 -10.31
N THR A 539 -5.28 0.75 -9.95
CA THR A 539 -5.97 -0.19 -9.05
C THR A 539 -6.15 -1.57 -9.68
N SER A 540 -6.42 -1.60 -10.99
CA SER A 540 -6.60 -2.82 -11.77
C SER A 540 -6.62 -2.48 -13.26
N ASP A 541 -6.13 -3.39 -14.11
CA ASP A 541 -6.32 -3.32 -15.56
C ASP A 541 -7.78 -3.60 -15.96
N ASN A 542 -8.59 -4.08 -15.05
CA ASN A 542 -10.00 -4.32 -15.27
C ASN A 542 -10.82 -3.04 -15.06
N ASN A 543 -11.27 -2.43 -16.13
CA ASN A 543 -12.13 -1.24 -16.13
C ASN A 543 -13.64 -1.56 -16.29
N ASP A 544 -14.06 -2.84 -16.21
CA ASP A 544 -15.48 -3.18 -16.12
C ASP A 544 -16.10 -2.51 -14.88
N PRO A 545 -17.04 -1.58 -15.03
CA PRO A 545 -17.55 -0.79 -13.90
C PRO A 545 -18.27 -1.65 -12.85
N TYR A 546 -18.83 -2.79 -13.25
CA TYR A 546 -19.39 -3.75 -12.29
C TYR A 546 -18.29 -4.33 -11.39
N GLN A 547 -17.20 -4.83 -11.96
CA GLN A 547 -16.11 -5.42 -11.19
C GLN A 547 -15.31 -4.34 -10.42
N ARG A 548 -15.22 -3.13 -10.97
CA ARG A 548 -14.59 -2.00 -10.27
C ARG A 548 -15.27 -1.64 -8.96
N VAL A 549 -16.59 -1.81 -8.83
CA VAL A 549 -17.29 -1.63 -7.54
C VAL A 549 -16.69 -2.53 -6.46
N PHE A 550 -16.37 -3.79 -6.79
CA PHE A 550 -15.77 -4.75 -5.86
C PHE A 550 -14.29 -4.46 -5.60
N ILE A 551 -13.49 -4.27 -6.64
CA ILE A 551 -12.05 -4.00 -6.55
C ILE A 551 -11.78 -2.70 -5.77
N GLN A 552 -12.50 -1.62 -6.09
CA GLN A 552 -12.36 -0.34 -5.42
C GLN A 552 -12.80 -0.40 -3.94
N TRP A 553 -13.82 -1.19 -3.65
CA TRP A 553 -14.23 -1.45 -2.27
C TRP A 553 -13.11 -2.09 -1.46
N GLY A 554 -12.57 -3.21 -1.95
CA GLY A 554 -11.48 -3.93 -1.29
C GLY A 554 -10.24 -3.06 -1.11
N THR A 555 -9.82 -2.37 -2.17
CA THR A 555 -8.67 -1.44 -2.11
C THR A 555 -8.87 -0.34 -1.07
N SER A 556 -10.10 0.16 -0.91
CA SER A 556 -10.43 1.24 0.04
C SER A 556 -10.31 0.84 1.51
N TYR A 557 -10.10 -0.44 1.84
CA TYR A 557 -9.86 -0.83 3.23
C TYR A 557 -8.58 -0.21 3.79
N PHE A 558 -7.55 -0.10 2.97
CA PHE A 558 -6.26 0.44 3.40
C PHE A 558 -5.86 1.74 2.69
N PHE A 559 -6.28 1.96 1.44
CA PHE A 559 -5.74 3.05 0.62
C PHE A 559 -6.73 4.19 0.40
N PRO A 560 -6.27 5.46 0.48
CA PRO A 560 -7.13 6.62 0.31
C PRO A 560 -7.55 6.81 -1.15
N SER A 561 -8.68 7.48 -1.34
CA SER A 561 -9.32 7.69 -2.63
C SER A 561 -8.43 8.43 -3.65
N ASN A 562 -7.61 9.39 -3.21
CA ASN A 562 -6.69 10.10 -4.12
C ASN A 562 -5.50 9.26 -4.60
N ALA A 563 -5.26 8.09 -4.00
CA ALA A 563 -4.26 7.14 -4.47
C ALA A 563 -4.83 6.15 -5.52
N MET A 564 -6.16 6.00 -5.60
CA MET A 564 -6.83 5.00 -6.42
C MET A 564 -7.30 5.58 -7.76
N ALA A 565 -6.62 5.26 -8.86
CA ALA A 565 -7.05 5.65 -10.19
C ALA A 565 -8.28 4.84 -10.66
N GLN A 566 -9.32 5.55 -11.14
CA GLN A 566 -10.60 4.97 -11.55
C GLN A 566 -10.99 5.51 -12.91
N HIS A 567 -11.13 4.63 -13.91
CA HIS A 567 -11.35 5.05 -15.29
C HIS A 567 -12.70 4.61 -15.84
N ILE A 568 -13.28 5.49 -16.67
CA ILE A 568 -14.43 5.20 -17.53
C ILE A 568 -13.88 4.45 -18.74
N ALA A 569 -14.42 3.24 -19.01
CA ALA A 569 -14.04 2.40 -20.14
C ALA A 569 -15.11 2.33 -21.23
N HIS A 570 -14.80 1.66 -22.34
CA HIS A 570 -15.75 1.31 -23.38
C HIS A 570 -16.86 0.36 -22.91
N SER A 571 -17.97 0.32 -23.63
CA SER A 571 -19.04 -0.65 -23.46
C SER A 571 -19.51 -1.14 -24.84
N PRO A 572 -19.60 -2.46 -25.10
CA PRO A 572 -19.28 -3.56 -24.17
C PRO A 572 -17.80 -3.58 -23.79
N TYR A 573 -17.50 -4.01 -22.54
CA TYR A 573 -16.13 -4.09 -22.07
C TYR A 573 -15.40 -5.31 -22.65
N TRP A 574 -14.20 -5.11 -23.15
CA TRP A 574 -13.49 -6.12 -23.96
C TRP A 574 -13.23 -7.45 -23.24
N ASN A 575 -12.94 -7.43 -21.94
CA ASN A 575 -12.58 -8.61 -21.17
C ASN A 575 -13.80 -9.44 -20.75
N THR A 576 -14.89 -8.77 -20.35
CA THR A 576 -16.10 -9.44 -19.81
C THR A 576 -17.24 -9.52 -20.80
N GLY A 577 -17.19 -8.78 -21.92
CA GLY A 577 -18.32 -8.64 -22.86
C GLY A 577 -19.53 -7.89 -22.26
N ARG A 578 -19.40 -7.34 -21.05
CA ARG A 578 -20.49 -6.70 -20.31
C ARG A 578 -20.85 -5.36 -20.92
N THR A 579 -22.14 -5.17 -21.17
CA THR A 579 -22.69 -3.89 -21.60
C THR A 579 -23.30 -3.15 -20.41
N THR A 580 -22.83 -1.92 -20.17
CA THR A 580 -23.26 -1.07 -19.05
C THR A 580 -23.64 0.33 -19.51
N PRO A 581 -24.64 0.97 -18.88
CA PRO A 581 -25.00 2.35 -19.18
C PRO A 581 -23.85 3.32 -18.89
N ILE A 582 -23.72 4.38 -19.69
CA ILE A 582 -22.66 5.39 -19.47
C ILE A 582 -22.79 6.07 -18.10
N LYS A 583 -24.03 6.33 -17.61
CA LYS A 583 -24.24 6.86 -16.27
C LYS A 583 -23.61 5.98 -15.18
N TYR A 584 -23.78 4.65 -15.27
CA TYR A 584 -23.19 3.71 -14.30
C TYR A 584 -21.66 3.74 -14.36
N ARG A 585 -21.07 3.75 -15.57
CA ARG A 585 -19.62 3.85 -15.78
C ARG A 585 -19.05 5.13 -15.17
N THR A 586 -19.70 6.26 -15.39
CA THR A 586 -19.29 7.56 -14.85
C THR A 586 -19.46 7.64 -13.34
N ASP A 587 -20.59 7.17 -12.78
CA ASP A 587 -20.83 7.19 -11.33
C ASP A 587 -19.80 6.34 -10.56
N VAL A 588 -19.45 5.15 -11.09
CA VAL A 588 -18.40 4.29 -10.49
C VAL A 588 -17.04 4.98 -10.54
N ALA A 589 -16.66 5.56 -11.65
CA ALA A 589 -15.39 6.26 -11.79
C ALA A 589 -15.29 7.54 -10.93
N MET A 590 -16.40 8.22 -10.69
CA MET A 590 -16.47 9.42 -9.84
C MET A 590 -16.21 9.14 -8.35
N SER A 591 -16.30 7.89 -7.90
CA SER A 591 -16.11 7.58 -6.47
C SER A 591 -14.64 7.56 -6.00
N GLY A 592 -13.71 7.92 -6.85
CA GLY A 592 -12.29 8.06 -6.55
C GLY A 592 -11.61 9.10 -7.43
N ARG A 593 -10.39 8.84 -7.85
CA ARG A 593 -9.67 9.71 -8.78
C ARG A 593 -10.16 9.45 -10.22
N LEU A 594 -11.06 10.31 -10.66
CA LEU A 594 -11.73 10.19 -11.96
C LEU A 594 -10.74 10.27 -13.14
N GLY A 595 -10.87 9.33 -14.07
CA GLY A 595 -10.18 9.30 -15.35
C GLY A 595 -10.97 8.55 -16.42
N MET A 596 -10.36 8.41 -17.59
CA MET A 596 -10.88 7.69 -18.74
C MET A 596 -9.78 6.82 -19.37
N GLU A 597 -10.17 5.69 -19.93
CA GLU A 597 -9.29 4.83 -20.70
C GLU A 597 -10.09 4.22 -21.86
N LEU A 598 -10.19 4.98 -22.94
CA LEU A 598 -11.02 4.67 -24.11
C LEU A 598 -10.66 5.56 -25.30
N GLN A 599 -11.18 5.23 -26.49
CA GLN A 599 -11.10 6.11 -27.67
C GLN A 599 -12.34 7.03 -27.70
N PRO A 600 -12.20 8.34 -27.36
CA PRO A 600 -13.36 9.23 -27.26
C PRO A 600 -14.17 9.36 -28.55
N ARG A 601 -13.54 9.22 -29.71
CA ARG A 601 -14.22 9.31 -31.02
C ARG A 601 -15.14 8.15 -31.33
N LYS A 602 -15.02 7.03 -30.60
CA LYS A 602 -15.96 5.89 -30.67
C LYS A 602 -17.19 6.08 -29.79
N MET A 603 -17.22 7.10 -28.94
CA MET A 603 -18.36 7.43 -28.09
C MET A 603 -19.47 8.13 -28.90
N THR A 604 -20.72 7.85 -28.50
CA THR A 604 -21.88 8.63 -28.99
C THR A 604 -21.89 10.04 -28.39
N ASP A 605 -22.66 10.95 -28.98
CA ASP A 605 -22.81 12.31 -28.44
C ASP A 605 -23.46 12.32 -27.05
N GLU A 606 -24.42 11.42 -26.79
CA GLU A 606 -25.03 11.22 -25.47
C GLU A 606 -23.98 10.78 -24.44
N GLU A 607 -23.12 9.85 -24.79
CA GLU A 607 -22.04 9.38 -23.90
C GLU A 607 -21.03 10.48 -23.60
N ARG A 608 -20.59 11.23 -24.60
CA ARG A 608 -19.71 12.40 -24.41
C ARG A 608 -20.34 13.44 -23.51
N GLU A 609 -21.64 13.76 -23.73
CA GLU A 609 -22.36 14.72 -22.89
C GLU A 609 -22.51 14.22 -21.44
N GLN A 610 -22.76 12.91 -21.22
CA GLN A 610 -22.80 12.34 -19.89
C GLN A 610 -21.45 12.44 -19.18
N CYS A 611 -20.36 12.17 -19.87
CA CYS A 611 -19.00 12.32 -19.33
C CYS A 611 -18.70 13.79 -18.99
N ARG A 612 -19.08 14.75 -19.85
CA ARG A 612 -18.92 16.18 -19.57
C ARG A 612 -19.70 16.59 -18.32
N ARG A 613 -20.93 16.11 -18.15
CA ARG A 613 -21.74 16.33 -16.95
C ARG A 613 -21.09 15.75 -15.70
N ALA A 614 -20.62 14.50 -15.77
CA ALA A 614 -19.92 13.86 -14.66
C ALA A 614 -18.66 14.65 -14.25
N ILE A 615 -17.85 15.10 -15.20
CA ILE A 615 -16.66 15.91 -14.95
C ILE A 615 -17.02 17.26 -14.30
N ASN A 616 -18.07 17.93 -14.78
CA ASN A 616 -18.52 19.22 -14.24
C ASN A 616 -19.05 19.10 -12.80
N ASP A 617 -19.79 18.04 -12.49
CA ASP A 617 -20.27 17.76 -11.13
C ASP A 617 -19.13 17.30 -10.20
N TYR A 618 -18.12 16.57 -10.73
CA TYR A 618 -16.99 16.07 -9.96
C TYR A 618 -16.02 17.19 -9.53
N LYS A 619 -15.68 18.11 -10.41
CA LYS A 619 -14.66 19.14 -10.15
C LYS A 619 -14.84 19.92 -8.84
N PRO A 620 -16.05 20.47 -8.52
CA PRO A 620 -16.25 21.19 -7.25
C PRO A 620 -16.26 20.28 -6.02
N LEU A 621 -16.37 18.97 -6.19
CA LEU A 621 -16.44 17.98 -5.13
C LEU A 621 -15.16 17.11 -5.05
N ARG A 622 -14.22 17.35 -5.94
CA ARG A 622 -12.96 16.58 -6.04
C ARG A 622 -12.24 16.46 -4.70
N GLU A 623 -12.06 17.58 -4.00
CA GLU A 623 -11.40 17.60 -2.71
C GLU A 623 -12.14 16.73 -1.69
N LEU A 624 -13.46 16.84 -1.62
CA LEU A 624 -14.29 16.03 -0.72
C LEU A 624 -14.18 14.53 -1.05
N ILE A 625 -14.19 14.16 -2.33
CA ILE A 625 -14.11 12.76 -2.76
C ILE A 625 -12.70 12.20 -2.55
N GLN A 626 -11.68 12.96 -2.92
CA GLN A 626 -10.29 12.49 -2.88
C GLN A 626 -9.66 12.58 -1.49
N LEU A 627 -10.00 13.60 -0.69
CA LEU A 627 -9.38 13.86 0.62
C LEU A 627 -10.35 13.71 1.80
N GLY A 628 -11.63 13.46 1.57
CA GLY A 628 -12.63 13.30 2.61
C GLY A 628 -12.52 11.98 3.39
N ASN A 629 -13.34 11.89 4.43
CA ASN A 629 -13.47 10.69 5.26
C ASN A 629 -14.41 9.68 4.61
N LEU A 630 -13.93 8.50 4.32
CA LEU A 630 -14.72 7.43 3.72
C LEU A 630 -15.55 6.68 4.77
N TYR A 631 -16.83 6.48 4.45
CA TYR A 631 -17.74 5.58 5.15
C TYR A 631 -18.32 4.59 4.14
N ARG A 632 -18.00 3.32 4.30
CA ARG A 632 -18.64 2.22 3.56
C ARG A 632 -19.95 1.90 4.25
N LEU A 633 -21.05 1.82 3.50
CA LEU A 633 -22.41 1.73 4.04
C LEU A 633 -23.05 0.37 3.80
N ILE A 634 -23.09 -0.09 2.55
CA ILE A 634 -23.54 -1.43 2.16
C ILE A 634 -22.47 -2.05 1.28
N SER A 635 -21.99 -3.22 1.67
CA SER A 635 -20.92 -3.93 0.97
C SER A 635 -21.43 -4.59 -0.32
N PRO A 636 -20.70 -4.51 -1.45
CA PRO A 636 -21.02 -5.29 -2.64
C PRO A 636 -20.91 -6.80 -2.45
N TYR A 637 -20.26 -7.24 -1.37
CA TYR A 637 -20.09 -8.65 -1.00
C TYR A 637 -21.22 -9.18 -0.10
N ASP A 638 -22.15 -8.31 0.30
CA ASP A 638 -23.36 -8.72 1.01
C ASP A 638 -24.44 -9.16 0.00
N ASP A 639 -25.39 -10.00 0.44
CA ASP A 639 -26.45 -10.60 -0.42
C ASP A 639 -27.53 -9.59 -0.85
N GLU A 640 -27.36 -8.29 -0.56
CA GLU A 640 -28.37 -7.27 -0.83
C GLU A 640 -28.34 -6.76 -2.28
N GLY A 641 -27.35 -7.11 -3.08
CA GLY A 641 -27.20 -6.71 -4.48
C GLY A 641 -27.07 -5.21 -4.72
N ILE A 642 -26.71 -4.45 -3.67
CA ILE A 642 -26.40 -3.01 -3.68
C ILE A 642 -25.04 -2.79 -3.05
N ALA A 643 -24.28 -1.83 -3.60
CA ALA A 643 -23.12 -1.25 -2.94
C ALA A 643 -23.35 0.22 -2.67
N SER A 644 -22.93 0.72 -1.51
CA SER A 644 -23.03 2.14 -1.19
C SER A 644 -21.89 2.61 -0.30
N LEU A 645 -21.35 3.78 -0.62
CA LEU A 645 -20.28 4.43 0.14
C LEU A 645 -20.52 5.96 0.16
N MET A 646 -19.90 6.63 1.12
CA MET A 646 -20.03 8.08 1.28
C MET A 646 -18.72 8.71 1.74
N TYR A 647 -18.41 9.88 1.22
CA TYR A 647 -17.32 10.74 1.71
C TYR A 647 -17.90 11.93 2.46
N THR A 648 -17.26 12.31 3.57
CA THR A 648 -17.61 13.51 4.34
C THR A 648 -16.40 14.39 4.59
N ASN A 649 -16.57 15.69 4.71
CA ASN A 649 -15.54 16.56 5.25
C ASN A 649 -15.45 16.43 6.79
N ASP A 650 -14.35 16.90 7.40
CA ASP A 650 -14.13 16.82 8.85
C ASP A 650 -15.21 17.59 9.65
N ALA A 651 -15.67 18.72 9.14
CA ALA A 651 -16.73 19.54 9.78
C ALA A 651 -18.13 18.92 9.70
N LYS A 652 -18.29 17.83 8.95
CA LYS A 652 -19.58 17.16 8.68
C LYS A 652 -20.65 18.13 8.14
N THR A 653 -20.22 19.08 7.32
CA THR A 653 -21.10 20.06 6.66
C THR A 653 -21.42 19.67 5.23
N LYS A 654 -20.60 18.76 4.65
CA LYS A 654 -20.71 18.32 3.28
C LYS A 654 -20.43 16.81 3.17
N ALA A 655 -21.22 16.12 2.32
CA ALA A 655 -20.99 14.72 2.00
C ALA A 655 -21.34 14.42 0.54
N VAL A 656 -20.79 13.35 -0.01
CA VAL A 656 -21.19 12.77 -1.31
C VAL A 656 -21.47 11.29 -1.11
N LEU A 657 -22.70 10.89 -1.41
CA LEU A 657 -23.19 9.51 -1.34
C LEU A 657 -23.17 8.90 -2.74
N PHE A 658 -22.61 7.70 -2.85
CA PHE A 658 -22.65 6.85 -4.04
C PHE A 658 -23.46 5.59 -3.74
N ALA A 659 -24.33 5.19 -4.65
CA ALA A 659 -25.09 3.95 -4.56
C ALA A 659 -25.19 3.27 -5.93
N TYR A 660 -24.94 1.95 -5.94
CA TYR A 660 -24.89 1.14 -7.14
C TYR A 660 -25.73 -0.12 -6.98
N ARG A 661 -26.57 -0.45 -7.96
CA ARG A 661 -27.17 -1.77 -8.07
C ARG A 661 -26.19 -2.70 -8.80
N VAL A 662 -25.64 -3.65 -8.09
CA VAL A 662 -24.72 -4.67 -8.67
C VAL A 662 -25.48 -5.87 -9.20
N GLN A 663 -26.59 -6.26 -8.55
CA GLN A 663 -27.46 -7.33 -9.00
C GLN A 663 -28.90 -7.04 -8.61
N TYR A 664 -29.85 -7.29 -9.52
CA TYR A 664 -31.28 -7.20 -9.25
C TYR A 664 -31.98 -8.51 -9.67
N LEU A 665 -32.58 -9.19 -8.70
CA LEU A 665 -33.48 -10.32 -8.95
C LEU A 665 -34.92 -9.88 -8.75
N TYR A 666 -35.85 -10.42 -9.55
CA TYR A 666 -37.27 -10.11 -9.42
C TYR A 666 -37.77 -10.37 -7.99
N ASN A 667 -38.48 -9.41 -7.41
CA ASN A 667 -38.90 -9.40 -6.00
C ASN A 667 -37.76 -9.26 -4.96
N MET A 668 -36.51 -8.99 -5.37
CA MET A 668 -35.45 -8.65 -4.45
C MET A 668 -35.76 -7.36 -3.70
N LYS A 669 -35.61 -7.38 -2.38
CA LYS A 669 -35.79 -6.16 -1.57
C LYS A 669 -34.68 -5.16 -1.90
N THR A 670 -35.08 -3.87 -1.97
CA THR A 670 -34.10 -2.78 -1.99
C THR A 670 -33.95 -2.23 -0.58
N PRO A 671 -32.81 -2.39 0.06
CA PRO A 671 -32.61 -1.91 1.44
C PRO A 671 -32.62 -0.39 1.50
N ARG A 672 -32.89 0.15 2.69
CA ARG A 672 -32.60 1.56 2.99
C ARG A 672 -31.11 1.70 3.28
N ILE A 673 -30.53 2.80 2.83
CA ILE A 673 -29.11 3.11 3.03
C ILE A 673 -29.02 4.04 4.24
N ASN A 674 -28.58 3.51 5.38
CA ASN A 674 -28.36 4.27 6.59
C ASN A 674 -27.02 5.02 6.48
N LEU A 675 -27.06 6.36 6.57
CA LEU A 675 -25.87 7.19 6.36
C LEU A 675 -25.04 7.26 7.65
N ALA A 676 -23.73 7.04 7.53
CA ALA A 676 -22.77 7.21 8.61
C ALA A 676 -21.93 8.49 8.41
N GLY A 677 -21.31 9.00 9.49
CA GLY A 677 -20.40 10.14 9.40
C GLY A 677 -21.06 11.53 9.34
N LEU A 678 -22.38 11.62 9.33
CA LEU A 678 -23.10 12.88 9.44
C LEU A 678 -23.29 13.30 10.90
N ASP A 679 -23.51 14.60 11.14
CA ASP A 679 -23.89 15.12 12.44
C ASP A 679 -25.41 14.99 12.62
N ALA A 680 -25.85 14.29 13.67
CA ALA A 680 -27.26 14.04 13.95
C ALA A 680 -28.07 15.32 14.20
N ASN A 681 -27.42 16.40 14.63
CA ASN A 681 -28.04 17.69 14.99
C ASN A 681 -28.12 18.67 13.82
N LYS A 682 -27.57 18.33 12.66
CA LYS A 682 -27.60 19.17 11.45
C LYS A 682 -28.66 18.69 10.48
N ASN A 683 -29.15 19.61 9.63
CA ASN A 683 -29.98 19.29 8.49
C ASN A 683 -29.18 19.32 7.20
N TYR A 684 -29.52 18.46 6.26
CA TYR A 684 -28.80 18.31 5.00
C TYR A 684 -29.75 18.37 3.82
N ARG A 685 -29.45 19.26 2.88
CA ARG A 685 -30.11 19.35 1.57
C ARG A 685 -29.45 18.37 0.62
N LEU A 686 -30.25 17.57 -0.09
CA LEU A 686 -29.83 16.65 -1.10
C LEU A 686 -29.84 17.25 -2.49
N ARG A 687 -28.76 17.08 -3.26
CA ARG A 687 -28.67 17.41 -4.69
C ARG A 687 -28.20 16.18 -5.46
N GLU A 688 -29.00 15.69 -6.41
CA GLU A 688 -28.58 14.60 -7.28
C GLU A 688 -27.55 15.12 -8.29
N LEU A 689 -26.47 14.37 -8.44
CA LEU A 689 -25.36 14.62 -9.34
C LEU A 689 -25.42 13.69 -10.54
N ASN A 690 -24.78 14.09 -11.64
CA ASN A 690 -24.62 13.27 -12.84
C ASN A 690 -25.95 12.65 -13.30
N VAL A 691 -27.03 13.42 -13.24
CA VAL A 691 -28.36 12.98 -13.71
C VAL A 691 -28.26 12.51 -15.16
N LYS A 692 -28.85 11.35 -15.49
CA LYS A 692 -28.79 10.80 -16.85
C LYS A 692 -29.25 11.86 -17.88
N VAL A 693 -28.50 11.99 -18.97
CA VAL A 693 -28.87 12.88 -20.08
C VAL A 693 -30.30 12.56 -20.55
N GLY A 694 -31.14 13.61 -20.71
CA GLY A 694 -32.54 13.47 -21.10
C GLY A 694 -33.51 13.03 -19.97
N SER A 695 -33.03 12.81 -18.75
CA SER A 695 -33.89 12.43 -17.62
C SER A 695 -34.11 13.58 -16.63
N GLN A 696 -35.16 13.46 -15.81
CA GLN A 696 -35.39 14.34 -14.67
C GLN A 696 -34.64 13.84 -13.44
N PRO A 697 -34.22 14.72 -12.52
CA PRO A 697 -33.65 14.34 -11.24
C PRO A 697 -34.63 13.52 -10.39
N SER A 698 -34.08 12.75 -9.45
CA SER A 698 -34.84 12.03 -8.44
C SER A 698 -35.80 12.95 -7.65
N PRO A 699 -36.95 12.46 -7.17
CA PRO A 699 -37.82 13.20 -6.25
C PRO A 699 -37.16 13.61 -4.92
N LEU A 700 -36.01 13.02 -4.59
CA LEU A 700 -35.20 13.41 -3.42
C LEU A 700 -34.37 14.67 -3.66
N ASN A 701 -34.18 15.08 -4.92
CA ASN A 701 -33.43 16.29 -5.25
C ASN A 701 -34.08 17.53 -4.64
N GLY A 702 -33.31 18.34 -3.91
CA GLY A 702 -33.77 19.53 -3.19
C GLY A 702 -34.45 19.26 -1.85
N LYS A 703 -34.66 18.00 -1.44
CA LYS A 703 -35.23 17.66 -0.13
C LYS A 703 -34.23 17.88 0.99
N VAL A 704 -34.72 18.17 2.18
CA VAL A 704 -33.95 18.40 3.39
C VAL A 704 -34.32 17.37 4.45
N PHE A 705 -33.32 16.77 5.08
CA PHE A 705 -33.47 15.77 6.13
C PHE A 705 -32.50 16.04 7.27
N SER A 706 -32.90 15.75 8.52
CA SER A 706 -31.93 15.78 9.64
C SER A 706 -30.93 14.64 9.53
N GLY A 707 -29.70 14.88 9.98
CA GLY A 707 -28.66 13.85 10.04
C GLY A 707 -29.08 12.65 10.88
N LYS A 708 -29.87 12.89 11.97
CA LYS A 708 -30.45 11.81 12.77
C LYS A 708 -31.38 10.92 11.92
N LEU A 709 -32.29 11.51 11.15
CA LEU A 709 -33.21 10.73 10.30
C LEU A 709 -32.46 9.93 9.23
N LEU A 710 -31.46 10.55 8.60
CA LEU A 710 -30.61 9.90 7.59
C LEU A 710 -29.81 8.71 8.17
N LYS A 711 -29.39 8.81 9.42
CA LYS A 711 -28.67 7.74 10.13
C LYS A 711 -29.61 6.60 10.57
N GLU A 712 -30.76 6.92 11.15
CA GLU A 712 -31.64 5.93 11.79
C GLU A 712 -32.60 5.26 10.82
N GLN A 713 -33.21 6.02 9.90
CA GLN A 713 -34.18 5.54 8.91
C GLN A 713 -33.56 5.26 7.54
N GLY A 714 -32.50 5.97 7.21
CA GLY A 714 -31.82 5.85 5.92
C GLY A 714 -32.64 6.36 4.74
N LEU A 715 -32.01 6.38 3.57
CA LEU A 715 -32.62 6.73 2.28
C LEU A 715 -33.08 5.47 1.55
N TYR A 716 -34.27 5.53 0.99
CA TYR A 716 -34.73 4.56 -0.01
C TYR A 716 -34.40 5.10 -1.40
N LEU A 717 -33.56 4.37 -2.13
CA LEU A 717 -33.16 4.68 -3.50
C LEU A 717 -33.71 3.58 -4.43
N PRO A 718 -34.60 3.91 -5.38
CA PRO A 718 -35.27 2.92 -6.22
C PRO A 718 -34.35 2.41 -7.36
N LEU A 719 -33.26 1.77 -6.99
CA LEU A 719 -32.32 1.12 -7.93
C LEU A 719 -32.88 -0.25 -8.33
N LEU A 720 -33.82 -0.29 -9.27
CA LEU A 720 -34.68 -1.45 -9.58
C LEU A 720 -34.24 -2.23 -10.82
N LYS A 721 -33.05 -1.97 -11.34
CA LYS A 721 -32.47 -2.68 -12.48
C LYS A 721 -30.96 -2.83 -12.28
N ASP A 722 -30.38 -3.87 -12.86
CA ASP A 722 -28.94 -4.01 -12.93
C ASP A 722 -28.31 -2.73 -13.50
N TYR A 723 -27.17 -2.35 -12.93
CA TYR A 723 -26.43 -1.15 -13.33
C TYR A 723 -27.21 0.17 -13.18
N ASN A 724 -28.25 0.21 -12.33
CA ASN A 724 -28.74 1.48 -11.85
C ASN A 724 -27.77 2.07 -10.84
N SER A 725 -27.57 3.38 -10.88
CA SER A 725 -26.73 4.12 -9.93
C SER A 725 -27.27 5.51 -9.69
N CYS A 726 -26.92 6.07 -8.54
CA CYS A 726 -27.16 7.47 -8.23
C CYS A 726 -26.05 8.02 -7.35
N VAL A 727 -25.83 9.32 -7.48
CA VAL A 727 -24.86 10.08 -6.68
C VAL A 727 -25.59 11.29 -6.10
N PHE A 728 -25.46 11.50 -4.79
CA PHE A 728 -26.04 12.65 -4.11
C PHE A 728 -25.00 13.45 -3.35
N GLU A 729 -24.97 14.76 -3.58
CA GLU A 729 -24.34 15.71 -2.67
C GLU A 729 -25.30 16.01 -1.53
N LEU A 730 -24.77 16.06 -0.31
CA LEU A 730 -25.47 16.51 0.89
C LEU A 730 -24.76 17.76 1.41
N THR A 731 -25.49 18.84 1.63
CA THR A 731 -24.93 20.09 2.14
C THR A 731 -25.76 20.56 3.34
N GLU A 732 -25.08 20.92 4.43
CA GLU A 732 -25.67 21.51 5.63
C GLU A 732 -26.51 22.75 5.23
N GLU A 733 -27.71 22.85 5.82
CA GLU A 733 -28.65 23.96 5.59
C GLU A 733 -28.78 24.86 6.81
#